data_de68f6c71e993a71e37d16719bfa92db
#
_entry.id   de68f6c71e993a71e37d16719bfa92db
#
_cell.length_a   1.000
_cell.length_b   1.000
_cell.length_c   1.000
_cell.angle_alpha   90.00
_cell.angle_beta   90.00
_cell.angle_gamma   90.00
#
_symmetry.space_group_name_H-M   'P 1'
#
loop_
_entity.id
_entity.type
_entity.pdbx_description
1 polymer ?
#
loop_
_entity_poly.entity_id
_entity_poly.type
_entity_poly.pdbx_seq_one_letter_code
_entity_poly.pdbx_strand_id
1 'polypeptide(L)'
;MKLKVTIDELITDRLRAKGVEFNVGRVIEAWEEEPGPTPMPGIATLRSWDRTLLSKYHPFYLPFCDLCCLCTMGKCDLSGGKRGACGIDMAAQQSRIVLLACAMGAATHAGHMRHLLSRLIGSFGRDHPIDVGSSVLLEAPHARLVTGIKPKTLGDLEDIAAYCEGEITQLLSCCHTGQEGDPLDLESKVLHAGMIDHVALEGSDLAQISAYSFPKGEAETPLVECGPGCLDPGKPVILVIGHNVPPAIAISDAMREMGVENQIEVCGICCTALDLTRYNPGARIVGALSQQLRFIRSGMADVIVVDEQCIRTDVLREAMKTGAPLIVTNAKNLQGLADRTKDDPEEIVRSLVDGKEPGAAILDPDKVGEVAVRVAMEIAPSRKSSMKLPDRASLIEVAKTCTGCFSCMRACPNDREITTAVTAAASGDLAPLAALYDACIGCGRCGGACPAGLDPHDLIAGAYRLLFPAERYHIRAGRGPIQDTEIRAVGGPIVMGEIPGVVATVGCSNYPGSWNDVGSMAEEFLKRRYIVVTSGCTAISIGMYRNENGEGLYDIYPGRFDAGGLVNVGSCVSNAHISGAAVKIANIFAKRKLNSNYEEIADYVHHRVGAVGIAWGAMSQKAAAIAAGFWRLGIPVIAGPHGAKYRRMLLGRRDREEDWFVLDARSGERVYAGPVPEHLFTVAETREEAMVLVPKLCMRPNDTVKGRSIKLNHYIDLHRRFFGRMPDDLPLLVRTRADIPITMKDEVVRVLDEQGWRESDRPIPDPTLLPRLVKGGKTA
;
A
#
# COMPACT_ATOMS: atom_id res chain seq x y z
N MET A 1 -12.47 35.51 15.77
CA MET A 1 -13.80 35.86 16.34
C MET A 1 -13.58 36.63 17.61
N LYS A 2 -14.20 37.78 17.79
CA LYS A 2 -14.17 38.50 19.08
C LYS A 2 -15.40 38.02 19.89
N LEU A 3 -15.17 37.43 21.03
CA LEU A 3 -16.22 36.94 21.90
C LEU A 3 -16.29 37.83 23.13
N LYS A 4 -17.50 38.34 23.42
CA LYS A 4 -17.80 39.05 24.65
C LYS A 4 -18.77 38.21 25.47
N VAL A 5 -18.38 37.83 26.67
CA VAL A 5 -19.21 37.09 27.63
C VAL A 5 -19.48 37.97 28.81
N THR A 6 -20.75 38.22 29.10
CA THR A 6 -21.21 38.96 30.29
C THR A 6 -21.90 38.00 31.22
N ILE A 7 -21.46 37.96 32.46
CA ILE A 7 -22.06 37.15 33.54
C ILE A 7 -22.68 38.14 34.55
N ASP A 8 -23.98 38.19 34.61
CA ASP A 8 -24.70 39.12 35.49
C ASP A 8 -24.44 38.81 36.95
N GLU A 9 -24.43 37.56 37.34
CA GLU A 9 -24.11 37.14 38.70
C GLU A 9 -23.47 35.71 38.66
N LEU A 10 -22.33 35.56 39.34
CA LEU A 10 -21.65 34.30 39.58
C LEU A 10 -21.64 34.02 41.09
N ILE A 11 -22.28 32.94 41.50
CA ILE A 11 -22.31 32.52 42.91
C ILE A 11 -21.74 31.10 42.98
N THR A 12 -20.71 30.93 43.78
CA THR A 12 -20.15 29.63 44.16
C THR A 12 -20.03 29.59 45.68
N ASP A 13 -19.72 28.46 46.26
CA ASP A 13 -19.55 28.29 47.70
C ASP A 13 -18.47 29.21 48.31
N ARG A 14 -17.60 29.77 47.48
CA ARG A 14 -16.44 30.57 47.90
C ARG A 14 -16.32 31.93 47.22
N LEU A 15 -17.11 32.17 46.18
CA LEU A 15 -17.03 33.41 45.41
C LEU A 15 -18.42 33.88 44.99
N ARG A 16 -18.65 35.16 45.22
CA ARG A 16 -19.81 35.88 44.67
C ARG A 16 -19.33 37.08 43.88
N ALA A 17 -19.62 37.08 42.57
CA ALA A 17 -19.24 38.17 41.69
C ALA A 17 -20.45 38.62 40.87
N LYS A 18 -20.56 39.93 40.61
CA LYS A 18 -21.65 40.54 39.87
C LYS A 18 -21.09 41.38 38.71
N GLY A 19 -21.74 41.33 37.55
CA GLY A 19 -21.37 42.16 36.42
C GLY A 19 -19.97 41.83 35.84
N VAL A 20 -19.61 40.56 35.80
CA VAL A 20 -18.32 40.14 35.27
C VAL A 20 -18.37 40.12 33.74
N GLU A 21 -17.49 40.85 33.12
CA GLU A 21 -17.38 40.95 31.67
C GLU A 21 -16.01 40.40 31.20
N PHE A 22 -16.05 39.39 30.32
CA PHE A 22 -14.87 38.84 29.66
C PHE A 22 -14.87 39.27 28.21
N ASN A 23 -13.85 39.98 27.80
CA ASN A 23 -13.58 40.30 26.40
C ASN A 23 -12.48 39.41 25.88
N VAL A 24 -12.83 38.44 25.05
CA VAL A 24 -11.87 37.55 24.40
C VAL A 24 -11.56 38.13 23.03
N GLY A 25 -10.41 38.76 22.89
CA GLY A 25 -9.97 39.42 21.66
C GLY A 25 -9.64 38.41 20.55
N ARG A 26 -9.07 37.29 20.93
CA ARG A 26 -8.73 36.18 20.02
C ARG A 26 -8.83 34.88 20.81
N VAL A 27 -9.58 33.93 20.27
CA VAL A 27 -9.52 32.52 20.70
C VAL A 27 -8.43 31.86 19.86
N ILE A 28 -7.35 31.48 20.52
CA ILE A 28 -6.29 30.67 19.89
C ILE A 28 -6.66 29.24 20.21
N GLU A 29 -6.87 28.43 19.17
CA GLU A 29 -6.99 26.99 19.36
C GLU A 29 -5.71 26.47 20.00
N ALA A 30 -5.82 25.61 21.01
CA ALA A 30 -4.69 25.15 21.82
C ALA A 30 -3.59 24.44 21.00
N TRP A 31 -3.89 24.08 19.75
CA TRP A 31 -3.02 23.40 18.77
C TRP A 31 -2.66 24.24 17.55
N GLU A 32 -3.00 25.54 17.50
CA GLU A 32 -2.39 26.42 16.51
C GLU A 32 -0.91 26.57 16.86
N GLU A 33 -0.11 25.75 16.22
CA GLU A 33 1.36 25.81 16.30
C GLU A 33 1.88 26.83 15.30
N GLU A 34 2.92 27.56 15.68
CA GLU A 34 3.65 28.37 14.71
C GLU A 34 4.24 27.46 13.63
N PRO A 35 4.31 27.92 12.36
CA PRO A 35 4.99 27.17 11.30
C PRO A 35 6.40 26.76 11.75
N GLY A 36 6.79 25.53 11.40
CA GLY A 36 8.13 25.03 11.62
C GLY A 36 9.14 25.68 10.65
N PRO A 37 10.39 25.23 10.69
CA PRO A 37 11.48 25.89 9.95
C PRO A 37 11.39 25.77 8.42
N THR A 38 10.60 24.84 7.91
CA THR A 38 10.61 24.50 6.49
C THR A 38 9.19 24.29 5.96
N PRO A 39 8.38 25.37 5.84
CA PRO A 39 7.05 25.28 5.25
C PRO A 39 7.17 24.97 3.75
N MET A 40 6.29 24.06 3.25
CA MET A 40 6.21 23.68 1.83
C MET A 40 7.58 23.42 1.20
N PRO A 41 8.34 22.43 1.67
CA PRO A 41 9.72 22.20 1.26
C PRO A 41 9.81 21.82 -0.22
N GLY A 42 10.70 22.46 -0.95
CA GLY A 42 11.05 22.11 -2.32
C GLY A 42 12.09 21.00 -2.40
N ILE A 43 12.40 20.53 -3.59
CA ILE A 43 13.33 19.41 -3.85
C ILE A 43 14.75 19.62 -3.31
N ALA A 44 15.13 20.84 -2.99
CA ALA A 44 16.44 21.18 -2.43
C ALA A 44 16.39 21.45 -0.90
N THR A 45 15.22 21.65 -0.33
CA THR A 45 15.06 22.18 1.03
C THR A 45 15.56 21.22 2.12
N LEU A 46 15.30 19.92 1.95
CA LEU A 46 15.64 18.88 2.94
C LEU A 46 17.00 18.22 2.68
N ARG A 47 17.76 18.73 1.75
CA ARG A 47 18.98 18.13 1.23
C ARG A 47 20.06 17.88 2.27
N SER A 48 20.22 18.78 3.22
CA SER A 48 21.23 18.62 4.30
C SER A 48 20.93 17.41 5.19
N TRP A 49 19.68 17.21 5.54
CA TRP A 49 19.25 16.06 6.34
C TRP A 49 19.35 14.77 5.53
N ASP A 50 18.89 14.77 4.30
CA ASP A 50 18.96 13.63 3.41
C ASP A 50 20.41 13.19 3.19
N ARG A 51 21.31 14.11 2.95
CA ARG A 51 22.74 13.81 2.84
C ARG A 51 23.32 13.20 4.12
N THR A 52 22.92 13.69 5.29
CA THR A 52 23.34 13.11 6.57
C THR A 52 22.88 11.67 6.72
N LEU A 53 21.65 11.36 6.30
CA LEU A 53 21.09 10.01 6.30
C LEU A 53 21.74 9.12 5.24
N LEU A 54 21.70 9.56 3.98
CA LEU A 54 22.07 8.76 2.82
C LEU A 54 23.59 8.62 2.65
N SER A 55 24.41 9.53 3.19
CA SER A 55 25.88 9.44 3.15
C SER A 55 26.44 8.20 3.87
N LYS A 56 25.62 7.55 4.70
CA LYS A 56 25.97 6.30 5.36
C LYS A 56 25.87 5.09 4.43
N TYR A 57 25.34 5.26 3.23
CA TYR A 57 24.95 4.20 2.33
C TYR A 57 25.68 4.32 0.99
N HIS A 58 25.93 3.19 0.38
CA HIS A 58 26.48 3.15 -0.96
C HIS A 58 25.35 3.11 -2.01
N PRO A 59 25.58 3.66 -3.21
CA PRO A 59 24.66 3.48 -4.31
C PRO A 59 24.40 2.00 -4.56
N PHE A 60 23.16 1.65 -4.84
CA PHE A 60 22.76 0.28 -5.12
C PHE A 60 22.75 0.00 -6.61
N TYR A 61 22.88 -1.26 -6.98
CA TYR A 61 22.96 -1.69 -8.37
C TYR A 61 21.61 -2.17 -8.89
N LEU A 62 21.20 -1.60 -10.03
CA LEU A 62 20.08 -2.05 -10.84
C LEU A 62 20.61 -2.68 -12.12
N PRO A 63 20.31 -3.95 -12.44
CA PRO A 63 20.82 -4.62 -13.65
C PRO A 63 20.43 -3.95 -14.96
N PHE A 64 19.33 -3.20 -14.97
CA PHE A 64 18.93 -2.44 -16.15
C PHE A 64 19.71 -1.13 -16.32
N CYS A 65 20.54 -0.78 -15.38
CA CYS A 65 21.30 0.46 -15.42
C CYS A 65 22.63 0.32 -16.17
N ASP A 66 23.03 -0.89 -16.53
CA ASP A 66 24.20 -1.13 -17.39
C ASP A 66 24.02 -0.46 -18.76
N LEU A 67 22.77 -0.34 -19.19
CA LEU A 67 22.38 0.29 -20.45
C LEU A 67 21.38 1.42 -20.18
N CYS A 68 21.69 2.62 -20.63
CA CYS A 68 20.76 3.75 -20.58
C CYS A 68 20.11 3.96 -21.96
N CYS A 69 18.76 3.94 -22.00
CA CYS A 69 17.95 4.14 -23.19
C CYS A 69 16.95 5.31 -23.03
N LEU A 70 17.20 6.25 -22.11
CA LEU A 70 16.24 7.31 -21.80
C LEU A 70 16.26 8.50 -22.76
N CYS A 71 17.14 8.48 -23.77
CA CYS A 71 17.19 9.52 -24.80
C CYS A 71 17.50 8.93 -26.20
N THR A 72 17.31 9.76 -27.21
CA THR A 72 17.52 9.37 -28.63
C THR A 72 19.01 9.28 -29.04
N MET A 73 19.94 9.72 -28.19
CA MET A 73 21.39 9.66 -28.49
C MET A 73 21.94 8.23 -28.47
N GLY A 74 21.15 7.31 -28.06
CA GLY A 74 21.48 5.89 -28.18
C GLY A 74 21.06 5.08 -26.99
N LYS A 75 21.40 3.78 -27.01
CA LYS A 75 21.63 3.06 -25.79
C LYS A 75 23.09 3.27 -25.40
N CYS A 76 23.33 3.79 -24.22
CA CYS A 76 24.65 3.97 -23.67
C CYS A 76 25.00 2.78 -22.78
N ASP A 77 26.14 2.13 -23.03
CA ASP A 77 26.70 1.13 -22.14
C ASP A 77 27.42 1.86 -20.99
N LEU A 78 26.97 1.68 -19.75
CA LEU A 78 27.55 2.29 -18.57
C LEU A 78 28.45 1.32 -17.78
N SER A 79 28.60 0.09 -18.23
CA SER A 79 29.46 -0.90 -17.57
C SER A 79 30.94 -0.51 -17.66
N GLY A 80 31.75 -1.02 -16.74
CA GLY A 80 33.20 -0.78 -16.77
C GLY A 80 33.61 0.68 -16.58
N GLY A 81 32.83 1.49 -15.83
CA GLY A 81 33.13 2.89 -15.56
C GLY A 81 32.88 3.85 -16.72
N LYS A 82 32.24 3.37 -17.79
CA LYS A 82 31.84 4.20 -18.92
C LYS A 82 30.77 5.22 -18.52
N ARG A 83 30.70 6.30 -19.28
CA ARG A 83 29.68 7.33 -19.11
C ARG A 83 28.76 7.37 -20.33
N GLY A 84 27.51 7.72 -20.10
CA GLY A 84 26.55 7.98 -21.16
C GLY A 84 26.88 9.24 -21.95
N ALA A 85 26.22 9.40 -23.10
CA ALA A 85 26.42 10.56 -23.95
C ALA A 85 26.12 11.91 -23.25
N CYS A 86 25.29 11.92 -22.21
CA CYS A 86 25.00 13.08 -21.37
C CYS A 86 25.96 13.24 -20.19
N GLY A 87 26.98 12.38 -20.05
CA GLY A 87 27.92 12.38 -18.93
C GLY A 87 27.51 11.56 -17.72
N ILE A 88 26.31 10.98 -17.69
CA ILE A 88 25.81 10.19 -16.54
C ILE A 88 26.66 8.94 -16.35
N ASP A 89 26.94 8.58 -15.12
CA ASP A 89 27.53 7.32 -14.73
C ASP A 89 26.51 6.31 -14.22
N MET A 90 26.97 5.11 -13.89
CA MET A 90 26.09 4.03 -13.44
C MET A 90 25.40 4.34 -12.11
N ALA A 91 26.12 4.93 -11.15
CA ALA A 91 25.56 5.23 -9.84
C ALA A 91 24.41 6.23 -9.94
N ALA A 92 24.62 7.33 -10.68
CA ALA A 92 23.57 8.31 -10.93
C ALA A 92 22.41 7.73 -11.76
N GLN A 93 22.68 6.85 -12.72
CA GLN A 93 21.62 6.17 -13.49
C GLN A 93 20.76 5.27 -12.61
N GLN A 94 21.35 4.53 -11.68
CA GLN A 94 20.62 3.70 -10.73
C GLN A 94 19.66 4.54 -9.89
N SER A 95 20.16 5.59 -9.26
CA SER A 95 19.35 6.50 -8.44
C SER A 95 18.27 7.20 -9.25
N ARG A 96 18.57 7.59 -10.50
CA ARG A 96 17.60 8.21 -11.42
C ARG A 96 16.43 7.26 -11.77
N ILE A 97 16.71 5.97 -12.01
CA ILE A 97 15.64 4.98 -12.29
C ILE A 97 14.75 4.78 -11.07
N VAL A 98 15.30 4.76 -9.86
CA VAL A 98 14.50 4.66 -8.62
C VAL A 98 13.67 5.93 -8.43
N LEU A 99 14.25 7.12 -8.66
CA LEU A 99 13.51 8.38 -8.63
C LEU A 99 12.36 8.38 -9.62
N LEU A 100 12.61 7.93 -10.85
CA LEU A 100 11.56 7.84 -11.87
C LEU A 100 10.41 6.92 -11.43
N ALA A 101 10.72 5.76 -10.86
CA ALA A 101 9.70 4.83 -10.34
C ALA A 101 8.88 5.47 -9.21
N CYS A 102 9.53 6.11 -8.23
CA CYS A 102 8.85 6.77 -7.11
C CYS A 102 8.04 8.00 -7.57
N ALA A 103 8.58 8.80 -8.48
CA ALA A 103 7.87 9.96 -9.04
C ALA A 103 6.63 9.54 -9.85
N MET A 104 6.69 8.41 -10.59
CA MET A 104 5.51 7.84 -11.26
C MET A 104 4.44 7.40 -10.25
N GLY A 105 4.86 6.78 -9.14
CA GLY A 105 3.95 6.38 -8.07
C GLY A 105 3.27 7.59 -7.42
N ALA A 106 4.05 8.59 -7.04
CA ALA A 106 3.56 9.84 -6.46
C ALA A 106 2.64 10.60 -7.44
N ALA A 107 3.01 10.67 -8.72
CA ALA A 107 2.16 11.26 -9.76
C ALA A 107 0.82 10.52 -9.91
N THR A 108 0.83 9.21 -9.74
CA THR A 108 -0.38 8.39 -9.81
C THR A 108 -1.34 8.73 -8.66
N HIS A 109 -0.83 8.90 -7.44
CA HIS A 109 -1.65 9.28 -6.28
C HIS A 109 -2.05 10.76 -6.30
N ALA A 110 -1.17 11.67 -6.69
CA ALA A 110 -1.53 13.08 -6.84
C ALA A 110 -2.57 13.30 -7.95
N GLY A 111 -2.44 12.57 -9.07
CA GLY A 111 -3.45 12.57 -10.13
C GLY A 111 -4.79 11.98 -9.70
N HIS A 112 -4.79 10.99 -8.79
CA HIS A 112 -6.01 10.50 -8.14
C HIS A 112 -6.64 11.58 -7.26
N MET A 113 -5.84 12.21 -6.40
CA MET A 113 -6.28 13.33 -5.55
C MET A 113 -6.91 14.45 -6.38
N ARG A 114 -6.23 14.88 -7.45
CA ARG A 114 -6.72 15.93 -8.34
C ARG A 114 -8.06 15.57 -8.98
N HIS A 115 -8.18 14.35 -9.53
CA HIS A 115 -9.41 13.88 -10.16
C HIS A 115 -10.58 13.85 -9.17
N LEU A 116 -10.34 13.28 -7.99
CA LEU A 116 -11.31 13.22 -6.91
C LEU A 116 -11.74 14.63 -6.46
N LEU A 117 -10.80 15.52 -6.16
CA LEU A 117 -11.10 16.88 -5.71
C LEU A 117 -11.86 17.67 -6.78
N SER A 118 -11.48 17.56 -8.06
CA SER A 118 -12.20 18.21 -9.14
C SER A 118 -13.68 17.81 -9.18
N ARG A 119 -13.97 16.52 -8.99
CA ARG A 119 -15.33 16.00 -8.90
C ARG A 119 -16.07 16.53 -7.67
N LEU A 120 -15.44 16.43 -6.49
CA LEU A 120 -16.07 16.81 -5.23
C LEU A 120 -16.31 18.32 -5.15
N ILE A 121 -15.37 19.14 -5.59
CA ILE A 121 -15.52 20.60 -5.65
C ILE A 121 -16.62 20.98 -6.65
N GLY A 122 -16.72 20.27 -7.77
CA GLY A 122 -17.83 20.45 -8.72
C GLY A 122 -19.20 20.18 -8.11
N SER A 123 -19.29 19.19 -7.20
CA SER A 123 -20.54 18.79 -6.55
C SER A 123 -20.86 19.59 -5.28
N PHE A 124 -19.86 19.89 -4.47
CA PHE A 124 -20.04 20.45 -3.11
C PHE A 124 -19.49 21.87 -2.94
N GLY A 125 -18.67 22.35 -3.88
CA GLY A 125 -17.97 23.62 -3.78
C GLY A 125 -16.64 23.54 -3.01
N ARG A 126 -15.78 24.58 -3.20
CA ARG A 126 -14.47 24.67 -2.53
C ARG A 126 -14.58 24.82 -1.00
N ASP A 127 -15.66 25.47 -0.52
CA ASP A 127 -15.85 25.77 0.90
C ASP A 127 -16.43 24.56 1.70
N HIS A 128 -16.66 23.43 1.05
CA HIS A 128 -17.13 22.21 1.73
C HIS A 128 -16.14 21.79 2.81
N PRO A 129 -16.63 21.63 4.08
CA PRO A 129 -15.73 21.41 5.21
C PRO A 129 -15.12 20.01 5.21
N ILE A 130 -13.88 19.91 5.69
CA ILE A 130 -13.23 18.64 6.01
C ILE A 130 -13.74 18.19 7.38
N ASP A 131 -14.44 17.07 7.42
CA ASP A 131 -14.97 16.46 8.64
C ASP A 131 -14.46 15.03 8.81
N VAL A 132 -13.50 14.86 9.70
CA VAL A 132 -12.90 13.57 10.08
C VAL A 132 -13.31 13.12 11.49
N GLY A 133 -14.32 13.76 12.06
CA GLY A 133 -14.85 13.44 13.37
C GLY A 133 -14.07 14.08 14.52
N SER A 134 -14.75 14.20 15.67
CA SER A 134 -14.19 14.83 16.87
C SER A 134 -13.11 14.02 17.59
N SER A 135 -12.97 12.73 17.27
CA SER A 135 -11.97 11.85 17.87
C SER A 135 -10.61 11.90 17.17
N VAL A 136 -10.49 12.67 16.07
CA VAL A 136 -9.28 12.85 15.28
C VAL A 136 -8.92 14.34 15.27
N LEU A 137 -8.28 14.79 16.34
CA LEU A 137 -7.86 16.19 16.49
C LEU A 137 -6.61 16.52 15.65
N LEU A 138 -5.74 15.53 15.45
CA LEU A 138 -4.55 15.64 14.61
C LEU A 138 -4.85 15.14 13.18
N GLU A 139 -5.89 15.69 12.59
CA GLU A 139 -6.21 15.44 11.20
C GLU A 139 -5.12 15.97 10.27
N ALA A 140 -4.97 15.36 9.11
CA ALA A 140 -4.01 15.72 8.08
C ALA A 140 -2.56 15.86 8.60
N PRO A 141 -2.00 14.86 9.35
CA PRO A 141 -0.67 15.02 9.93
C PRO A 141 0.43 15.18 8.88
N HIS A 142 0.35 14.55 7.70
CA HIS A 142 1.33 14.72 6.63
C HIS A 142 1.22 16.06 5.92
N ALA A 143 -0.01 16.48 5.59
CA ALA A 143 -0.22 17.80 4.99
C ALA A 143 0.32 18.90 5.89
N ARG A 144 -0.01 18.88 7.18
CA ARG A 144 0.50 19.83 8.17
C ARG A 144 2.01 19.76 8.31
N LEU A 145 2.57 18.54 8.37
CA LEU A 145 3.99 18.30 8.55
C LEU A 145 4.82 18.86 7.38
N VAL A 146 4.32 18.73 6.17
CA VAL A 146 5.03 19.13 4.96
C VAL A 146 4.72 20.58 4.57
N THR A 147 3.45 20.92 4.46
CA THR A 147 3.03 22.22 3.95
C THR A 147 2.84 23.28 5.03
N GLY A 148 2.67 22.88 6.27
CA GLY A 148 2.26 23.77 7.37
C GLY A 148 0.76 24.13 7.33
N ILE A 149 0.00 23.60 6.38
CA ILE A 149 -1.44 23.88 6.22
C ILE A 149 -2.22 22.82 6.97
N LYS A 150 -3.10 23.24 7.87
CA LYS A 150 -4.17 22.43 8.43
C LYS A 150 -5.40 22.59 7.53
N PRO A 151 -5.71 21.62 6.66
CA PRO A 151 -6.82 21.79 5.72
C PRO A 151 -8.15 21.80 6.47
N LYS A 152 -9.02 22.75 6.13
CA LYS A 152 -10.36 22.92 6.70
C LYS A 152 -11.46 22.71 5.65
N THR A 153 -11.12 22.85 4.38
CA THR A 153 -12.04 22.77 3.25
C THR A 153 -11.46 21.97 2.10
N LEU A 154 -12.31 21.57 1.15
CA LEU A 154 -11.85 20.97 -0.12
C LEU A 154 -10.93 21.90 -0.88
N GLY A 155 -11.13 23.22 -0.76
CA GLY A 155 -10.25 24.23 -1.37
C GLY A 155 -8.83 24.17 -0.80
N ASP A 156 -8.66 24.00 0.51
CA ASP A 156 -7.34 23.85 1.12
C ASP A 156 -6.64 22.58 0.61
N LEU A 157 -7.39 21.49 0.42
CA LEU A 157 -6.85 20.26 -0.17
C LEU A 157 -6.49 20.46 -1.65
N GLU A 158 -7.22 21.29 -2.38
CA GLU A 158 -6.88 21.60 -3.78
C GLU A 158 -5.57 22.39 -3.86
N ASP A 159 -5.34 23.34 -2.97
CA ASP A 159 -4.09 24.07 -2.88
C ASP A 159 -2.91 23.16 -2.53
N ILE A 160 -3.12 22.19 -1.61
CA ILE A 160 -2.14 21.15 -1.30
C ILE A 160 -1.88 20.25 -2.52
N ALA A 161 -2.92 19.87 -3.27
CA ALA A 161 -2.76 19.10 -4.50
C ALA A 161 -1.93 19.83 -5.55
N ALA A 162 -2.14 21.14 -5.70
CA ALA A 162 -1.35 21.98 -6.61
C ALA A 162 0.14 22.01 -6.21
N TYR A 163 0.44 22.08 -4.92
CA TYR A 163 1.81 21.95 -4.43
C TYR A 163 2.40 20.58 -4.78
N CYS A 164 1.69 19.47 -4.50
CA CYS A 164 2.16 18.12 -4.84
C CYS A 164 2.46 17.99 -6.34
N GLU A 165 1.59 18.47 -7.20
CA GLU A 165 1.75 18.42 -8.65
C GLU A 165 2.97 19.24 -9.12
N GLY A 166 3.18 20.42 -8.53
CA GLY A 166 4.36 21.24 -8.76
C GLY A 166 5.66 20.51 -8.41
N GLU A 167 5.73 19.92 -7.23
CA GLU A 167 6.92 19.17 -6.78
C GLU A 167 7.17 17.92 -7.63
N ILE A 168 6.13 17.19 -8.02
CA ILE A 168 6.26 16.03 -8.92
C ILE A 168 6.81 16.45 -10.28
N THR A 169 6.37 17.58 -10.79
CA THR A 169 6.89 18.15 -12.04
C THR A 169 8.39 18.43 -11.92
N GLN A 170 8.84 19.01 -10.81
CA GLN A 170 10.26 19.26 -10.55
C GLN A 170 11.06 17.95 -10.42
N LEU A 171 10.52 16.97 -9.69
CA LEU A 171 11.15 15.65 -9.53
C LEU A 171 11.32 14.92 -10.88
N LEU A 172 10.30 14.94 -11.72
CA LEU A 172 10.37 14.36 -13.07
C LEU A 172 11.38 15.09 -13.95
N SER A 173 11.46 16.42 -13.86
CA SER A 173 12.44 17.21 -14.62
C SER A 173 13.88 16.89 -14.22
N CYS A 174 14.12 16.49 -12.97
CA CYS A 174 15.44 16.01 -12.52
C CYS A 174 15.87 14.70 -13.21
N CYS A 175 14.93 13.90 -13.71
CA CYS A 175 15.20 12.69 -14.46
C CYS A 175 15.60 12.94 -15.91
N HIS A 176 15.48 14.19 -16.41
CA HIS A 176 15.82 14.56 -17.79
C HIS A 176 17.30 14.34 -18.09
N THR A 177 17.58 14.05 -19.36
CA THR A 177 18.94 13.84 -19.86
C THR A 177 19.83 15.06 -19.59
N GLY A 178 20.98 14.86 -18.94
CA GLY A 178 21.94 15.92 -18.65
C GLY A 178 21.55 16.85 -17.50
N GLN A 179 20.58 16.46 -16.64
CA GLN A 179 20.11 17.29 -15.53
C GLN A 179 20.90 17.03 -14.26
N GLU A 180 20.65 15.95 -13.55
CA GLU A 180 21.29 15.64 -12.29
C GLU A 180 22.28 14.48 -12.45
N GLY A 181 23.45 14.59 -11.85
CA GLY A 181 24.51 13.59 -11.94
C GLY A 181 25.04 13.07 -10.59
N ASP A 182 24.62 13.65 -9.47
CA ASP A 182 25.02 13.18 -8.15
C ASP A 182 24.00 12.11 -7.68
N PRO A 183 24.44 10.86 -7.42
CA PRO A 183 23.56 9.80 -6.97
C PRO A 183 22.91 10.09 -5.62
N LEU A 184 23.62 10.76 -4.69
CA LEU A 184 23.08 11.10 -3.38
C LEU A 184 21.96 12.15 -3.49
N ASP A 185 22.11 13.11 -4.39
CA ASP A 185 21.07 14.11 -4.66
C ASP A 185 19.83 13.48 -5.31
N LEU A 186 20.01 12.51 -6.19
CA LEU A 186 18.91 11.76 -6.78
C LEU A 186 18.18 10.91 -5.72
N GLU A 187 18.91 10.28 -4.79
CA GLU A 187 18.32 9.51 -3.68
C GLU A 187 17.59 10.43 -2.69
N SER A 188 18.09 11.62 -2.40
CA SER A 188 17.39 12.64 -1.63
C SER A 188 16.04 12.99 -2.27
N LYS A 189 16.02 13.09 -3.59
CA LYS A 189 14.78 13.33 -4.35
C LYS A 189 13.83 12.13 -4.33
N VAL A 190 14.34 10.90 -4.22
CA VAL A 190 13.49 9.71 -3.99
C VAL A 190 12.73 9.83 -2.67
N LEU A 191 13.42 10.24 -1.60
CA LEU A 191 12.78 10.45 -0.30
C LEU A 191 11.75 11.60 -0.37
N HIS A 192 12.05 12.64 -1.12
CA HIS A 192 11.11 13.75 -1.34
C HIS A 192 9.87 13.29 -2.12
N ALA A 193 10.03 12.47 -3.16
CA ALA A 193 8.91 11.87 -3.89
C ALA A 193 7.99 11.07 -2.97
N GLY A 194 8.57 10.29 -2.06
CA GLY A 194 7.79 9.53 -1.05
C GLY A 194 7.05 10.43 -0.07
N MET A 195 7.63 11.54 0.33
CA MET A 195 7.00 12.52 1.18
C MET A 195 5.78 13.16 0.49
N ILE A 196 5.92 13.59 -0.74
CA ILE A 196 4.83 14.15 -1.57
C ILE A 196 3.73 13.11 -1.81
N ASP A 197 4.10 11.86 -2.04
CA ASP A 197 3.17 10.74 -2.17
C ASP A 197 2.25 10.61 -0.94
N HIS A 198 2.82 10.65 0.26
CA HIS A 198 2.04 10.53 1.49
C HIS A 198 1.10 11.72 1.73
N VAL A 199 1.48 12.93 1.31
CA VAL A 199 0.58 14.09 1.34
C VAL A 199 -0.60 13.90 0.38
N ALA A 200 -0.34 13.41 -0.82
CA ALA A 200 -1.37 13.15 -1.82
C ALA A 200 -2.33 12.02 -1.40
N LEU A 201 -1.80 10.95 -0.80
CA LEU A 201 -2.61 9.86 -0.23
C LEU A 201 -3.55 10.38 0.86
N GLU A 202 -3.00 11.12 1.81
CA GLU A 202 -3.76 11.67 2.94
C GLU A 202 -4.87 12.61 2.45
N GLY A 203 -4.55 13.54 1.56
CA GLY A 203 -5.52 14.47 1.02
C GLY A 203 -6.66 13.76 0.26
N SER A 204 -6.33 12.70 -0.48
CA SER A 204 -7.33 11.87 -1.17
C SER A 204 -8.31 11.23 -0.19
N ASP A 205 -7.80 10.57 0.88
CA ASP A 205 -8.70 9.87 1.80
C ASP A 205 -9.50 10.83 2.67
N LEU A 206 -8.93 11.97 3.09
CA LEU A 206 -9.66 13.00 3.83
C LEU A 206 -10.82 13.59 3.00
N ALA A 207 -10.61 13.80 1.70
CA ALA A 207 -11.64 14.24 0.79
C ALA A 207 -12.77 13.21 0.67
N GLN A 208 -12.44 11.92 0.53
CA GLN A 208 -13.42 10.83 0.48
C GLN A 208 -14.21 10.70 1.79
N ILE A 209 -13.52 10.71 2.92
CA ILE A 209 -14.15 10.61 4.25
C ILE A 209 -15.17 11.73 4.42
N SER A 210 -14.82 12.97 4.05
CA SER A 210 -15.67 14.13 4.24
C SER A 210 -16.86 14.15 3.31
N ALA A 211 -16.66 13.84 2.03
CA ALA A 211 -17.70 13.93 1.01
C ALA A 211 -18.67 12.73 1.00
N TYR A 212 -18.17 11.53 1.33
CA TYR A 212 -18.97 10.30 1.26
C TYR A 212 -19.31 9.72 2.63
N SER A 213 -19.05 10.46 3.70
CA SER A 213 -19.34 10.03 5.07
C SER A 213 -18.75 8.65 5.41
N PHE A 214 -17.53 8.39 4.94
CA PHE A 214 -16.80 7.18 5.28
C PHE A 214 -16.49 7.11 6.79
N PRO A 215 -16.17 5.93 7.34
CA PRO A 215 -15.76 5.79 8.73
C PRO A 215 -14.64 6.77 9.11
N LYS A 216 -14.76 7.38 10.29
CA LYS A 216 -13.90 8.45 10.80
C LYS A 216 -12.96 7.97 11.92
N GLY A 217 -12.43 6.76 11.74
CA GLY A 217 -11.51 6.17 12.71
C GLY A 217 -12.18 5.24 13.74
N GLU A 218 -13.40 4.82 13.51
CA GLU A 218 -14.08 3.84 14.36
C GLU A 218 -13.35 2.50 14.34
N ALA A 219 -13.01 1.98 15.52
CA ALA A 219 -12.25 0.73 15.64
C ALA A 219 -13.04 -0.50 15.18
N GLU A 220 -14.35 -0.50 15.43
CA GLU A 220 -15.26 -1.61 15.15
C GLU A 220 -16.13 -1.32 13.92
N THR A 221 -15.49 -1.03 12.79
CA THR A 221 -16.20 -0.96 11.50
C THR A 221 -16.82 -2.32 11.15
N PRO A 222 -17.90 -2.37 10.36
CA PRO A 222 -18.59 -3.62 10.05
C PRO A 222 -17.66 -4.62 9.34
N LEU A 223 -17.89 -5.91 9.59
CA LEU A 223 -17.37 -6.98 8.77
C LEU A 223 -18.16 -7.02 7.47
N VAL A 224 -17.44 -7.02 6.35
CA VAL A 224 -18.01 -7.12 4.99
C VAL A 224 -17.56 -8.42 4.35
N GLU A 225 -18.42 -8.95 3.47
CA GLU A 225 -18.15 -10.21 2.81
C GLU A 225 -17.07 -10.07 1.73
N CYS A 226 -16.17 -11.03 1.70
CA CYS A 226 -15.07 -11.10 0.78
C CYS A 226 -14.99 -12.50 0.13
N GLY A 227 -14.67 -12.54 -1.14
CA GLY A 227 -14.57 -13.74 -1.96
C GLY A 227 -15.74 -13.94 -2.92
N PRO A 228 -15.48 -14.59 -4.05
CA PRO A 228 -16.51 -14.79 -5.10
C PRO A 228 -17.67 -15.67 -4.66
N GLY A 229 -17.51 -16.50 -3.62
CA GLY A 229 -18.57 -17.32 -3.05
C GLY A 229 -19.67 -16.53 -2.32
N CYS A 230 -19.43 -15.24 -2.04
CA CYS A 230 -20.39 -14.37 -1.41
C CYS A 230 -21.44 -13.82 -2.39
N LEU A 231 -21.21 -13.98 -3.70
CA LEU A 231 -22.15 -13.53 -4.74
C LEU A 231 -23.23 -14.56 -5.00
N ASP A 232 -24.42 -14.07 -5.33
CA ASP A 232 -25.50 -14.88 -5.91
C ASP A 232 -25.34 -14.91 -7.44
N PRO A 233 -24.92 -16.05 -8.03
CA PRO A 233 -24.73 -16.14 -9.48
C PRO A 233 -26.04 -16.05 -10.27
N GLY A 234 -27.20 -16.14 -9.62
CA GLY A 234 -28.50 -15.98 -10.23
C GLY A 234 -28.86 -14.53 -10.54
N LYS A 235 -28.27 -13.58 -9.82
CA LYS A 235 -28.53 -12.14 -10.01
C LYS A 235 -27.57 -11.53 -11.04
N PRO A 236 -27.97 -10.40 -11.69
CA PRO A 236 -27.02 -9.57 -12.43
C PRO A 236 -25.84 -9.17 -11.54
N VAL A 237 -24.62 -9.19 -12.09
CA VAL A 237 -23.39 -8.87 -11.36
C VAL A 237 -22.66 -7.73 -12.06
N ILE A 238 -22.46 -6.62 -11.35
CA ILE A 238 -21.60 -5.50 -11.77
C ILE A 238 -20.27 -5.61 -11.06
N LEU A 239 -19.19 -5.73 -11.82
CA LEU A 239 -17.81 -5.76 -11.31
C LEU A 239 -17.16 -4.39 -11.48
N VAL A 240 -16.69 -3.79 -10.40
CA VAL A 240 -15.88 -2.56 -10.43
C VAL A 240 -14.42 -2.87 -10.16
N ILE A 241 -13.49 -2.25 -10.92
CA ILE A 241 -12.03 -2.47 -10.77
C ILE A 241 -11.31 -1.14 -10.79
N GLY A 242 -10.46 -0.89 -9.83
CA GLY A 242 -9.58 0.27 -9.84
C GLY A 242 -9.36 0.94 -8.49
N HIS A 243 -9.27 2.27 -8.49
CA HIS A 243 -8.86 3.05 -7.33
C HIS A 243 -9.69 4.29 -7.05
N ASN A 244 -10.48 4.78 -8.01
CA ASN A 244 -11.27 5.99 -7.85
C ASN A 244 -12.75 5.64 -7.63
N VAL A 245 -13.22 5.79 -6.40
CA VAL A 245 -14.48 5.26 -5.94
C VAL A 245 -15.77 5.93 -6.51
N PRO A 246 -15.80 7.18 -7.00
CA PRO A 246 -17.04 7.84 -7.42
C PRO A 246 -17.92 7.04 -8.40
N PRO A 247 -17.40 6.36 -9.43
CA PRO A 247 -18.24 5.53 -10.30
C PRO A 247 -18.91 4.38 -9.57
N ALA A 248 -18.22 3.75 -8.61
CA ALA A 248 -18.76 2.65 -7.82
C ALA A 248 -19.86 3.12 -6.83
N ILE A 249 -19.69 4.31 -6.26
CA ILE A 249 -20.70 4.96 -5.43
C ILE A 249 -21.93 5.29 -6.28
N ALA A 250 -21.75 5.89 -7.45
CA ALA A 250 -22.84 6.23 -8.35
C ALA A 250 -23.66 4.98 -8.80
N ILE A 251 -23.00 3.82 -8.97
CA ILE A 251 -23.70 2.55 -9.21
C ILE A 251 -24.56 2.18 -8.00
N SER A 252 -24.02 2.27 -6.78
CA SER A 252 -24.81 1.97 -5.57
C SER A 252 -25.98 2.92 -5.38
N ASP A 253 -25.80 4.20 -5.71
CA ASP A 253 -26.88 5.19 -5.61
C ASP A 253 -27.94 4.95 -6.67
N ALA A 254 -27.56 4.67 -7.91
CA ALA A 254 -28.50 4.32 -8.99
C ALA A 254 -29.30 3.04 -8.64
N MET A 255 -28.68 2.02 -8.06
CA MET A 255 -29.38 0.82 -7.58
C MET A 255 -30.45 1.18 -6.54
N ARG A 256 -30.16 2.10 -5.62
CA ARG A 256 -31.07 2.58 -4.58
C ARG A 256 -32.22 3.41 -5.17
N GLU A 257 -31.91 4.35 -6.05
CA GLU A 257 -32.89 5.21 -6.70
C GLU A 257 -33.85 4.40 -7.57
N MET A 258 -33.38 3.36 -8.26
CA MET A 258 -34.21 2.46 -9.06
C MET A 258 -34.93 1.40 -8.23
N GLY A 259 -34.62 1.26 -6.91
CA GLY A 259 -35.22 0.25 -6.04
C GLY A 259 -34.84 -1.18 -6.37
N VAL A 260 -33.65 -1.40 -6.94
CA VAL A 260 -33.14 -2.71 -7.39
C VAL A 260 -31.96 -3.24 -6.55
N GLU A 261 -31.66 -2.67 -5.41
CA GLU A 261 -30.53 -3.05 -4.54
C GLU A 261 -30.51 -4.55 -4.20
N ASN A 262 -31.68 -5.17 -4.02
CA ASN A 262 -31.78 -6.59 -3.71
C ASN A 262 -31.79 -7.50 -4.96
N GLN A 263 -31.80 -6.93 -6.16
CA GLN A 263 -31.88 -7.65 -7.41
C GLN A 263 -30.55 -7.76 -8.15
N ILE A 264 -29.57 -6.94 -7.79
CA ILE A 264 -28.26 -6.85 -8.43
C ILE A 264 -27.17 -7.06 -7.38
N GLU A 265 -26.12 -7.77 -7.75
CA GLU A 265 -24.89 -7.85 -6.97
C GLU A 265 -23.88 -6.81 -7.49
N VAL A 266 -23.41 -5.91 -6.63
CA VAL A 266 -22.27 -5.06 -6.91
C VAL A 266 -21.06 -5.58 -6.17
N CYS A 267 -19.98 -5.83 -6.90
CA CYS A 267 -18.74 -6.35 -6.34
C CYS A 267 -17.54 -5.64 -6.94
N GLY A 268 -16.41 -5.72 -6.26
CA GLY A 268 -15.23 -5.05 -6.73
C GLY A 268 -13.93 -5.79 -6.47
N ILE A 269 -12.91 -5.32 -7.16
CA ILE A 269 -11.52 -5.78 -7.02
C ILE A 269 -10.64 -4.57 -6.72
N CYS A 270 -9.64 -4.75 -5.86
CA CYS A 270 -8.67 -3.72 -5.52
C CYS A 270 -9.24 -2.61 -4.61
N CYS A 271 -8.65 -1.42 -4.69
CA CYS A 271 -8.96 -0.30 -3.79
C CYS A 271 -10.38 0.23 -3.93
N THR A 272 -10.91 0.30 -5.14
CA THR A 272 -12.32 0.70 -5.36
C THR A 272 -13.29 -0.18 -4.58
N ALA A 273 -13.02 -1.49 -4.47
CA ALA A 273 -13.86 -2.40 -3.68
C ALA A 273 -13.80 -2.08 -2.18
N LEU A 274 -12.61 -1.77 -1.67
CA LEU A 274 -12.45 -1.41 -0.26
C LEU A 274 -13.18 -0.11 0.09
N ASP A 275 -13.06 0.91 -0.76
CA ASP A 275 -13.74 2.18 -0.53
C ASP A 275 -15.26 2.07 -0.77
N LEU A 276 -15.69 1.27 -1.75
CA LEU A 276 -17.11 0.98 -1.95
C LEU A 276 -17.73 0.34 -0.71
N THR A 277 -17.04 -0.59 -0.04
CA THR A 277 -17.56 -1.22 1.20
C THR A 277 -17.55 -0.29 2.41
N ARG A 278 -16.79 0.82 2.38
CA ARG A 278 -16.92 1.91 3.36
C ARG A 278 -18.21 2.71 3.18
N TYR A 279 -18.68 2.83 1.93
CA TYR A 279 -19.93 3.51 1.57
C TYR A 279 -21.14 2.60 1.67
N ASN A 280 -21.05 1.41 1.08
CA ASN A 280 -22.10 0.39 1.03
C ASN A 280 -21.58 -0.94 1.58
N PRO A 281 -21.78 -1.24 2.88
CA PRO A 281 -21.35 -2.53 3.47
C PRO A 281 -22.03 -3.76 2.83
N GLY A 282 -23.10 -3.57 2.05
CA GLY A 282 -23.74 -4.62 1.25
C GLY A 282 -22.97 -5.01 -0.01
N ALA A 283 -22.03 -4.19 -0.48
CA ALA A 283 -21.16 -4.54 -1.61
C ALA A 283 -20.19 -5.66 -1.25
N ARG A 284 -19.67 -6.36 -2.26
CA ARG A 284 -18.77 -7.51 -2.08
C ARG A 284 -17.38 -7.24 -2.61
N ILE A 285 -16.37 -7.71 -1.91
CA ILE A 285 -14.98 -7.72 -2.38
C ILE A 285 -14.71 -9.10 -2.97
N VAL A 286 -14.38 -9.20 -4.26
CA VAL A 286 -14.17 -10.52 -4.91
C VAL A 286 -12.72 -10.85 -5.19
N GLY A 287 -11.80 -9.97 -4.83
CA GLY A 287 -10.38 -10.27 -4.91
C GLY A 287 -9.46 -9.06 -4.87
N ALA A 288 -8.17 -9.36 -4.73
CA ALA A 288 -7.07 -8.41 -4.86
C ALA A 288 -6.68 -8.23 -6.34
N LEU A 289 -5.75 -7.33 -6.60
CA LEU A 289 -5.24 -7.02 -7.94
C LEU A 289 -4.82 -8.25 -8.75
N SER A 290 -4.15 -9.23 -8.15
CA SER A 290 -3.70 -10.46 -8.81
C SER A 290 -4.85 -11.36 -9.29
N GLN A 291 -6.07 -11.13 -8.82
CA GLN A 291 -7.22 -11.98 -9.07
C GLN A 291 -8.16 -11.45 -10.15
N GLN A 292 -7.83 -10.31 -10.79
CA GLN A 292 -8.69 -9.72 -11.83
C GLN A 292 -9.03 -10.71 -12.95
N LEU A 293 -8.00 -11.31 -13.55
CA LEU A 293 -8.19 -12.22 -14.67
C LEU A 293 -9.04 -13.43 -14.30
N ARG A 294 -8.83 -13.96 -13.10
CA ARG A 294 -9.59 -15.05 -12.53
C ARG A 294 -11.09 -14.75 -12.50
N PHE A 295 -11.46 -13.60 -11.95
CA PHE A 295 -12.86 -13.23 -11.82
C PHE A 295 -13.48 -12.87 -13.18
N ILE A 296 -12.78 -12.11 -14.01
CA ILE A 296 -13.24 -11.77 -15.36
C ILE A 296 -13.52 -13.03 -16.17
N ARG A 297 -12.54 -13.95 -16.25
CA ARG A 297 -12.69 -15.20 -17.03
C ARG A 297 -13.70 -16.19 -16.45
N SER A 298 -14.10 -16.02 -15.18
CA SER A 298 -15.18 -16.81 -14.61
C SER A 298 -16.53 -16.59 -15.31
N GLY A 299 -16.66 -15.44 -15.98
CA GLY A 299 -17.89 -15.03 -16.62
C GLY A 299 -19.01 -14.64 -15.67
N MET A 300 -18.75 -14.50 -14.38
CA MET A 300 -19.77 -14.10 -13.40
C MET A 300 -20.23 -12.66 -13.57
N ALA A 301 -19.32 -11.76 -13.96
CA ALA A 301 -19.65 -10.36 -14.19
C ALA A 301 -20.50 -10.18 -15.45
N ASP A 302 -21.63 -9.50 -15.36
CA ASP A 302 -22.46 -9.14 -16.49
C ASP A 302 -22.05 -7.79 -17.09
N VAL A 303 -21.55 -6.88 -16.27
CA VAL A 303 -20.93 -5.61 -16.69
C VAL A 303 -19.62 -5.43 -15.93
N ILE A 304 -18.59 -4.94 -16.61
CA ILE A 304 -17.31 -4.62 -16.01
C ILE A 304 -17.10 -3.11 -16.11
N VAL A 305 -16.88 -2.46 -14.97
CA VAL A 305 -16.60 -1.02 -14.88
C VAL A 305 -15.18 -0.84 -14.39
N VAL A 306 -14.39 -0.10 -15.13
CA VAL A 306 -12.99 0.19 -14.74
C VAL A 306 -12.77 1.69 -14.63
N ASP A 307 -12.11 2.10 -13.58
CA ASP A 307 -11.76 3.50 -13.37
C ASP A 307 -10.29 3.79 -13.74
N GLU A 308 -9.42 3.98 -12.78
CA GLU A 308 -8.01 4.25 -13.00
C GLU A 308 -7.12 3.36 -12.14
N GLN A 309 -5.90 3.13 -12.59
CA GLN A 309 -4.82 2.45 -11.89
C GLN A 309 -5.06 0.95 -11.64
N CYS A 310 -3.98 0.20 -11.66
CA CYS A 310 -3.95 -1.23 -11.35
C CYS A 310 -4.95 -2.09 -12.15
N ILE A 311 -5.29 -1.66 -13.33
CA ILE A 311 -6.17 -2.39 -14.27
C ILE A 311 -5.29 -3.14 -15.26
N ARG A 312 -5.66 -4.37 -15.56
CA ARG A 312 -4.97 -5.13 -16.61
C ARG A 312 -5.11 -4.42 -17.95
N THR A 313 -4.01 -4.25 -18.65
CA THR A 313 -4.00 -3.55 -19.96
C THR A 313 -4.74 -4.33 -21.06
N ASP A 314 -5.03 -5.61 -20.83
CA ASP A 314 -5.80 -6.48 -21.72
C ASP A 314 -7.25 -6.69 -21.28
N VAL A 315 -7.74 -5.87 -20.33
CA VAL A 315 -9.07 -6.03 -19.71
C VAL A 315 -10.22 -6.09 -20.75
N LEU A 316 -10.19 -5.22 -21.78
CA LEU A 316 -11.20 -5.23 -22.83
C LEU A 316 -11.23 -6.57 -23.57
N ARG A 317 -10.07 -7.08 -23.98
CA ARG A 317 -9.96 -8.36 -24.67
C ARG A 317 -10.47 -9.53 -23.81
N GLU A 318 -10.18 -9.49 -22.52
CA GLU A 318 -10.63 -10.53 -21.59
C GLU A 318 -12.12 -10.42 -21.28
N ALA A 319 -12.68 -9.21 -21.19
CA ALA A 319 -14.12 -8.96 -21.07
C ALA A 319 -14.90 -9.47 -22.30
N MET A 320 -14.40 -9.20 -23.51
CA MET A 320 -15.00 -9.69 -24.76
C MET A 320 -15.10 -11.22 -24.82
N LYS A 321 -14.14 -11.96 -24.25
CA LYS A 321 -14.21 -13.43 -24.19
C LYS A 321 -15.41 -13.96 -23.41
N THR A 322 -15.89 -13.19 -22.47
CA THR A 322 -17.02 -13.55 -21.61
C THR A 322 -18.32 -12.86 -22.02
N GLY A 323 -18.29 -12.02 -23.05
CA GLY A 323 -19.43 -11.27 -23.52
C GLY A 323 -19.93 -10.20 -22.53
N ALA A 324 -19.12 -9.81 -21.57
CA ALA A 324 -19.44 -8.72 -20.65
C ALA A 324 -18.98 -7.38 -21.25
N PRO A 325 -19.86 -6.37 -21.44
CA PRO A 325 -19.44 -5.07 -21.91
C PRO A 325 -18.55 -4.37 -20.88
N LEU A 326 -17.58 -3.58 -21.38
CA LEU A 326 -16.64 -2.82 -20.56
C LEU A 326 -17.01 -1.34 -20.55
N ILE A 327 -17.21 -0.77 -19.39
CA ILE A 327 -17.36 0.68 -19.20
C ILE A 327 -16.08 1.22 -18.59
N VAL A 328 -15.40 2.15 -19.28
CA VAL A 328 -14.23 2.86 -18.75
C VAL A 328 -14.65 4.25 -18.30
N THR A 329 -14.15 4.69 -17.15
CA THR A 329 -14.64 5.89 -16.48
C THR A 329 -13.56 6.94 -16.27
N ASN A 330 -12.36 6.75 -16.86
CA ASN A 330 -11.25 7.67 -16.69
C ASN A 330 -10.46 7.85 -17.99
N ALA A 331 -10.17 9.09 -18.35
CA ALA A 331 -9.42 9.45 -19.56
C ALA A 331 -7.99 8.86 -19.63
N LYS A 332 -7.40 8.48 -18.46
CA LYS A 332 -6.10 7.79 -18.41
C LYS A 332 -6.16 6.33 -18.89
N ASN A 333 -7.36 5.78 -19.06
CA ASN A 333 -7.55 4.36 -19.35
C ASN A 333 -8.76 4.15 -20.27
N LEU A 334 -8.68 4.60 -21.50
CA LEU A 334 -9.78 4.52 -22.47
C LEU A 334 -9.90 3.16 -23.17
N GLN A 335 -8.91 2.29 -23.11
CA GLN A 335 -8.87 0.97 -23.75
C GLN A 335 -9.17 0.99 -25.28
N GLY A 336 -9.07 2.15 -25.92
CA GLY A 336 -9.44 2.33 -27.31
C GLY A 336 -10.95 2.44 -27.57
N LEU A 337 -11.75 2.56 -26.52
CA LEU A 337 -13.21 2.73 -26.63
C LEU A 337 -13.59 4.18 -26.97
N ALA A 338 -14.72 4.34 -27.63
CA ALA A 338 -15.26 5.65 -27.95
C ALA A 338 -15.74 6.37 -26.68
N ASP A 339 -15.48 7.67 -26.60
CA ASP A 339 -16.03 8.54 -25.56
C ASP A 339 -17.49 8.86 -25.86
N ARG A 340 -18.38 8.28 -25.06
CA ARG A 340 -19.81 8.41 -25.11
C ARG A 340 -20.38 9.28 -23.97
N THR A 341 -19.50 10.04 -23.29
CA THR A 341 -19.86 10.85 -22.11
C THR A 341 -21.01 11.84 -22.41
N LYS A 342 -21.07 12.37 -23.64
CA LYS A 342 -22.09 13.35 -24.04
C LYS A 342 -23.35 12.72 -24.65
N ASP A 343 -23.34 11.43 -24.96
CA ASP A 343 -24.43 10.74 -25.60
C ASP A 343 -25.59 10.47 -24.63
N ASP A 344 -26.77 10.23 -25.16
CA ASP A 344 -27.94 9.87 -24.38
C ASP A 344 -27.75 8.50 -23.71
N PRO A 345 -27.99 8.36 -22.38
CA PRO A 345 -27.85 7.08 -21.68
C PRO A 345 -28.60 5.94 -22.34
N GLU A 346 -29.81 6.19 -22.87
CA GLU A 346 -30.62 5.20 -23.58
C GLU A 346 -29.93 4.63 -24.82
N GLU A 347 -29.27 5.49 -25.59
CA GLU A 347 -28.49 5.07 -26.76
C GLU A 347 -27.30 4.22 -26.40
N ILE A 348 -26.63 4.57 -25.32
CA ILE A 348 -25.45 3.82 -24.79
C ILE A 348 -25.95 2.43 -24.33
N VAL A 349 -26.98 2.38 -23.49
CA VAL A 349 -27.56 1.12 -23.00
C VAL A 349 -27.91 0.21 -24.16
N ARG A 350 -28.66 0.71 -25.14
CA ARG A 350 -29.08 -0.06 -26.31
C ARG A 350 -27.91 -0.59 -27.13
N SER A 351 -26.88 0.26 -27.34
CA SER A 351 -25.69 -0.16 -28.08
C SER A 351 -24.94 -1.30 -27.38
N LEU A 352 -24.78 -1.22 -26.04
CA LEU A 352 -24.09 -2.24 -25.25
C LEU A 352 -24.92 -3.53 -25.13
N VAL A 353 -26.25 -3.43 -24.95
CA VAL A 353 -27.17 -4.59 -24.85
C VAL A 353 -27.23 -5.33 -26.17
N ASP A 354 -27.35 -4.62 -27.30
CA ASP A 354 -27.37 -5.19 -28.64
C ASP A 354 -26.02 -5.79 -29.08
N GLY A 355 -24.93 -5.59 -28.27
CA GLY A 355 -23.59 -6.04 -28.62
C GLY A 355 -22.97 -5.31 -29.82
N LYS A 356 -23.45 -4.13 -30.18
CA LYS A 356 -22.93 -3.32 -31.28
C LYS A 356 -21.52 -2.79 -30.96
N GLU A 357 -21.27 -2.52 -29.67
CA GLU A 357 -19.98 -2.07 -29.15
C GLU A 357 -19.55 -2.98 -28.00
N PRO A 358 -18.27 -3.33 -27.88
CA PRO A 358 -17.76 -4.16 -26.78
C PRO A 358 -17.67 -3.41 -25.45
N GLY A 359 -17.90 -2.10 -25.48
CA GLY A 359 -17.83 -1.21 -24.31
C GLY A 359 -17.91 0.24 -24.71
N ALA A 360 -17.90 1.11 -23.73
CA ALA A 360 -17.94 2.57 -23.91
C ALA A 360 -17.08 3.30 -22.87
N ALA A 361 -16.53 4.45 -23.23
CA ALA A 361 -15.97 5.37 -22.27
C ALA A 361 -17.04 6.36 -21.82
N ILE A 362 -17.26 6.44 -20.51
CA ILE A 362 -18.23 7.36 -19.88
C ILE A 362 -17.50 8.03 -18.71
N LEU A 363 -17.07 9.27 -18.90
CA LEU A 363 -16.22 9.99 -17.93
C LEU A 363 -17.05 10.71 -16.85
N ASP A 364 -18.37 10.68 -16.95
CA ASP A 364 -19.29 11.20 -15.95
C ASP A 364 -19.74 10.06 -15.02
N PRO A 365 -19.32 10.05 -13.73
CA PRO A 365 -19.67 8.98 -12.81
C PRO A 365 -21.18 8.78 -12.60
N ASP A 366 -21.97 9.86 -12.59
CA ASP A 366 -23.42 9.77 -12.37
C ASP A 366 -24.09 9.01 -13.53
N LYS A 367 -23.71 9.32 -14.76
CA LYS A 367 -24.14 8.59 -15.94
C LYS A 367 -23.69 7.12 -15.93
N VAL A 368 -22.48 6.84 -15.42
CA VAL A 368 -22.00 5.46 -15.27
C VAL A 368 -22.94 4.66 -14.39
N GLY A 369 -23.42 5.23 -13.26
CA GLY A 369 -24.33 4.57 -12.34
C GLY A 369 -25.58 4.07 -13.05
N GLU A 370 -26.29 4.96 -13.75
CA GLU A 370 -27.51 4.62 -14.50
C GLU A 370 -27.24 3.57 -15.58
N VAL A 371 -26.24 3.82 -16.44
CA VAL A 371 -25.95 2.94 -17.58
C VAL A 371 -25.54 1.55 -17.12
N ALA A 372 -24.65 1.43 -16.14
CA ALA A 372 -24.17 0.14 -15.67
C ALA A 372 -25.28 -0.72 -15.07
N VAL A 373 -26.18 -0.11 -14.27
CA VAL A 373 -27.30 -0.80 -13.65
C VAL A 373 -28.28 -1.29 -14.72
N ARG A 374 -28.67 -0.46 -15.66
CA ARG A 374 -29.62 -0.81 -16.74
C ARG A 374 -29.02 -1.89 -17.65
N VAL A 375 -27.79 -1.73 -18.10
CA VAL A 375 -27.14 -2.75 -18.95
C VAL A 375 -27.05 -4.09 -18.21
N ALA A 376 -26.69 -4.11 -16.93
CA ALA A 376 -26.62 -5.35 -16.16
C ALA A 376 -28.01 -6.05 -16.08
N MET A 377 -29.08 -5.30 -15.82
CA MET A 377 -30.43 -5.84 -15.73
C MET A 377 -30.89 -6.41 -17.06
N GLU A 378 -30.61 -5.75 -18.17
CA GLU A 378 -31.11 -6.16 -19.50
C GLU A 378 -30.30 -7.31 -20.10
N ILE A 379 -28.98 -7.34 -19.89
CA ILE A 379 -28.09 -8.34 -20.51
C ILE A 379 -28.02 -9.66 -19.72
N ALA A 380 -28.12 -9.64 -18.38
CA ALA A 380 -27.90 -10.81 -17.54
C ALA A 380 -28.82 -12.00 -17.87
N PRO A 381 -30.13 -11.84 -18.11
CA PRO A 381 -31.00 -12.98 -18.40
C PRO A 381 -30.57 -13.75 -19.65
N SER A 382 -30.30 -13.06 -20.74
CA SER A 382 -29.89 -13.67 -22.01
C SER A 382 -28.47 -14.24 -21.94
N ARG A 383 -27.56 -13.49 -21.33
CA ARG A 383 -26.15 -13.87 -21.19
C ARG A 383 -26.01 -15.11 -20.32
N LYS A 384 -26.65 -15.16 -19.16
CA LYS A 384 -26.59 -16.32 -18.25
C LYS A 384 -27.27 -17.57 -18.85
N SER A 385 -28.28 -17.43 -19.69
CA SER A 385 -28.90 -18.55 -20.38
C SER A 385 -28.07 -19.07 -21.56
N SER A 386 -27.33 -18.20 -22.25
CA SER A 386 -26.51 -18.54 -23.43
C SER A 386 -25.10 -18.99 -23.06
N MET A 387 -24.56 -18.51 -21.95
CA MET A 387 -23.20 -18.79 -21.50
C MET A 387 -23.10 -20.20 -20.91
N LYS A 388 -22.63 -21.14 -21.73
CA LYS A 388 -22.21 -22.45 -21.24
C LYS A 388 -20.95 -22.27 -20.41
N LEU A 389 -21.14 -21.97 -19.12
CA LEU A 389 -19.98 -21.97 -18.23
C LEU A 389 -19.40 -23.38 -18.19
N PRO A 390 -18.08 -23.53 -18.29
CA PRO A 390 -17.47 -24.85 -18.30
C PRO A 390 -17.84 -25.59 -17.02
N ASP A 391 -18.61 -26.64 -17.18
CA ASP A 391 -18.87 -27.60 -16.11
C ASP A 391 -17.70 -28.60 -16.00
N ARG A 392 -17.76 -29.44 -14.99
CA ARG A 392 -16.73 -30.46 -14.77
C ARG A 392 -16.53 -31.37 -15.99
N ALA A 393 -17.59 -31.77 -16.67
CA ALA A 393 -17.51 -32.68 -17.80
C ALA A 393 -16.84 -32.01 -19.00
N SER A 394 -17.21 -30.78 -19.31
CA SER A 394 -16.62 -30.02 -20.42
C SER A 394 -15.14 -29.74 -20.21
N LEU A 395 -14.70 -29.43 -18.98
CA LEU A 395 -13.30 -29.24 -18.66
C LEU A 395 -12.47 -30.54 -18.88
N ILE A 396 -13.02 -31.68 -18.48
CA ILE A 396 -12.40 -32.98 -18.69
C ILE A 396 -12.28 -33.28 -20.20
N GLU A 397 -13.31 -33.06 -20.97
CA GLU A 397 -13.28 -33.30 -22.42
C GLU A 397 -12.25 -32.42 -23.14
N VAL A 398 -12.19 -31.14 -22.79
CA VAL A 398 -11.16 -30.24 -23.32
C VAL A 398 -9.77 -30.69 -22.88
N ALA A 399 -9.57 -31.08 -21.62
CA ALA A 399 -8.28 -31.56 -21.13
C ALA A 399 -7.78 -32.82 -21.86
N LYS A 400 -8.68 -33.71 -22.33
CA LYS A 400 -8.33 -34.93 -23.11
C LYS A 400 -7.66 -34.62 -24.45
N THR A 401 -7.78 -33.40 -24.96
CA THR A 401 -7.07 -33.01 -26.21
C THR A 401 -5.57 -32.75 -25.98
N CYS A 402 -5.11 -32.78 -24.75
CA CYS A 402 -3.71 -32.60 -24.38
C CYS A 402 -2.85 -33.79 -24.86
N THR A 403 -1.81 -33.49 -25.62
CA THR A 403 -0.88 -34.51 -26.16
C THR A 403 0.26 -34.85 -25.20
N GLY A 404 0.36 -34.24 -24.04
CA GLY A 404 1.45 -34.47 -23.08
C GLY A 404 2.83 -33.96 -23.52
N CYS A 405 2.90 -33.00 -24.44
CA CYS A 405 4.17 -32.58 -25.09
C CYS A 405 5.06 -31.66 -24.23
N PHE A 406 4.63 -31.24 -23.04
CA PHE A 406 5.32 -30.35 -22.10
C PHE A 406 5.67 -28.95 -22.64
N SER A 407 5.17 -28.56 -23.80
CA SER A 407 5.47 -27.22 -24.37
C SER A 407 4.99 -26.09 -23.48
N CYS A 408 3.82 -26.24 -22.84
CA CYS A 408 3.27 -25.26 -21.92
C CYS A 408 4.13 -25.10 -20.66
N MET A 409 4.73 -26.18 -20.14
CA MET A 409 5.64 -26.12 -18.98
C MET A 409 6.93 -25.40 -19.36
N ARG A 410 7.55 -25.76 -20.49
CA ARG A 410 8.77 -25.08 -20.97
C ARG A 410 8.57 -23.60 -21.26
N ALA A 411 7.36 -23.20 -21.64
CA ALA A 411 7.02 -21.81 -21.89
C ALA A 411 6.66 -21.03 -20.61
N CYS A 412 6.41 -21.73 -19.49
CA CYS A 412 5.99 -21.10 -18.25
C CYS A 412 7.16 -20.37 -17.57
N PRO A 413 7.10 -19.05 -17.36
CA PRO A 413 8.18 -18.31 -16.70
C PRO A 413 8.33 -18.61 -15.20
N ASN A 414 7.36 -19.33 -14.62
CA ASN A 414 7.31 -19.70 -13.21
C ASN A 414 7.41 -21.22 -12.98
N ASP A 415 7.85 -21.97 -14.00
CA ASP A 415 8.09 -23.42 -13.93
C ASP A 415 6.93 -24.24 -13.33
N ARG A 416 5.68 -23.94 -13.77
CA ARG A 416 4.50 -24.61 -13.23
C ARG A 416 4.24 -25.94 -13.94
N GLU A 417 3.82 -26.95 -13.18
CA GLU A 417 3.52 -28.31 -13.62
C GLU A 417 2.20 -28.40 -14.44
N ILE A 418 2.09 -27.57 -15.48
CA ILE A 418 0.85 -27.39 -16.25
C ILE A 418 0.45 -28.68 -16.95
N THR A 419 1.38 -29.35 -17.64
CA THR A 419 1.08 -30.60 -18.38
C THR A 419 0.58 -31.67 -17.42
N THR A 420 1.24 -31.85 -16.28
CA THR A 420 0.84 -32.81 -15.24
C THR A 420 -0.57 -32.56 -14.75
N ALA A 421 -0.89 -31.29 -14.49
CA ALA A 421 -2.22 -30.89 -14.03
C ALA A 421 -3.31 -31.09 -15.10
N VAL A 422 -3.02 -30.76 -16.37
CA VAL A 422 -3.95 -30.99 -17.48
C VAL A 422 -4.18 -32.49 -17.73
N THR A 423 -3.13 -33.31 -17.61
CA THR A 423 -3.26 -34.77 -17.75
C THR A 423 -4.10 -35.37 -16.61
N ALA A 424 -3.92 -34.90 -15.38
CA ALA A 424 -4.76 -35.30 -14.25
C ALA A 424 -6.24 -34.94 -14.50
N ALA A 425 -6.48 -33.73 -15.01
CA ALA A 425 -7.81 -33.27 -15.37
C ALA A 425 -8.46 -34.12 -16.46
N ALA A 426 -7.71 -34.54 -17.48
CA ALA A 426 -8.17 -35.48 -18.52
C ALA A 426 -8.63 -36.81 -17.93
N SER A 427 -8.07 -37.23 -16.80
CA SER A 427 -8.45 -38.43 -16.02
C SER A 427 -9.59 -38.17 -15.02
N GLY A 428 -10.10 -36.94 -14.94
CA GLY A 428 -11.20 -36.55 -14.06
C GLY A 428 -10.78 -35.88 -12.75
N ASP A 429 -9.50 -35.75 -12.46
CA ASP A 429 -9.01 -35.00 -11.29
C ASP A 429 -8.68 -33.55 -11.63
N LEU A 430 -9.57 -32.63 -11.27
CA LEU A 430 -9.41 -31.18 -11.50
C LEU A 430 -8.63 -30.45 -10.39
N ALA A 431 -8.34 -31.13 -9.27
CA ALA A 431 -7.71 -30.46 -8.12
C ALA A 431 -6.31 -29.90 -8.46
N PRO A 432 -5.41 -30.61 -9.19
CA PRO A 432 -4.13 -30.05 -9.60
C PRO A 432 -4.24 -28.83 -10.51
N LEU A 433 -5.24 -28.77 -11.42
CA LEU A 433 -5.50 -27.59 -12.24
C LEU A 433 -5.96 -26.40 -11.38
N ALA A 434 -6.89 -26.61 -10.48
CA ALA A 434 -7.37 -25.57 -9.59
C ALA A 434 -6.23 -25.01 -8.71
N ALA A 435 -5.36 -25.89 -8.20
CA ALA A 435 -4.20 -25.49 -7.39
C ALA A 435 -3.18 -24.63 -8.15
N LEU A 436 -3.06 -24.81 -9.47
CA LEU A 436 -2.18 -23.96 -10.29
C LEU A 436 -2.64 -22.50 -10.34
N TYR A 437 -3.91 -22.23 -10.08
CA TYR A 437 -4.46 -20.90 -10.23
C TYR A 437 -3.75 -19.86 -9.35
N ASP A 438 -3.53 -20.17 -8.08
CA ASP A 438 -2.88 -19.25 -7.12
C ASP A 438 -1.38 -19.02 -7.41
N ALA A 439 -0.79 -19.84 -8.27
CA ALA A 439 0.60 -19.72 -8.69
C ALA A 439 0.76 -19.20 -10.13
N CYS A 440 -0.34 -18.99 -10.84
CA CYS A 440 -0.34 -18.56 -12.25
C CYS A 440 -0.40 -17.03 -12.35
N ILE A 441 0.57 -16.43 -13.07
CA ILE A 441 0.60 -14.98 -13.34
C ILE A 441 -0.29 -14.55 -14.53
N GLY A 442 -0.98 -15.46 -15.18
CA GLY A 442 -1.89 -15.16 -16.28
C GLY A 442 -1.23 -14.61 -17.55
N CYS A 443 0.04 -14.93 -17.83
CA CYS A 443 0.79 -14.37 -18.96
C CYS A 443 0.40 -14.95 -20.34
N GLY A 444 -0.36 -16.07 -20.39
CA GLY A 444 -0.86 -16.69 -21.61
C GLY A 444 0.19 -17.45 -22.46
N ARG A 445 1.46 -17.50 -22.05
CA ARG A 445 2.52 -18.16 -22.81
C ARG A 445 2.26 -19.66 -23.07
N CYS A 446 1.61 -20.31 -22.10
CA CYS A 446 1.27 -21.73 -22.20
C CYS A 446 0.28 -22.01 -23.34
N GLY A 447 -0.72 -21.15 -23.53
CA GLY A 447 -1.66 -21.25 -24.67
C GLY A 447 -0.98 -20.99 -26.00
N GLY A 448 -0.18 -19.93 -26.10
CA GLY A 448 0.58 -19.61 -27.31
C GLY A 448 1.61 -20.69 -27.72
N ALA A 449 2.09 -21.48 -26.75
CA ALA A 449 3.04 -22.57 -27.02
C ALA A 449 2.38 -23.93 -27.23
N CYS A 450 1.07 -24.06 -27.11
CA CYS A 450 0.37 -25.33 -27.19
C CYS A 450 0.13 -25.76 -28.64
N PRO A 451 0.74 -26.89 -29.13
CA PRO A 451 0.55 -27.34 -30.50
C PRO A 451 -0.87 -27.89 -30.78
N ALA A 452 -1.61 -28.25 -29.71
CA ALA A 452 -2.99 -28.71 -29.83
C ALA A 452 -4.03 -27.56 -29.74
N GLY A 453 -3.56 -26.31 -29.66
CA GLY A 453 -4.43 -25.15 -29.59
C GLY A 453 -5.19 -24.99 -28.25
N LEU A 454 -4.77 -25.72 -27.21
CA LEU A 454 -5.34 -25.57 -25.87
C LEU A 454 -4.92 -24.23 -25.26
N ASP A 455 -5.86 -23.59 -24.56
CA ASP A 455 -5.50 -22.56 -23.59
C ASP A 455 -5.53 -23.17 -22.16
N PRO A 456 -4.36 -23.58 -21.61
CA PRO A 456 -4.30 -24.13 -20.27
C PRO A 456 -4.77 -23.14 -19.20
N HIS A 457 -4.68 -21.84 -19.46
CA HIS A 457 -5.16 -20.83 -18.51
C HIS A 457 -6.70 -20.86 -18.38
N ASP A 458 -7.43 -21.08 -19.48
CA ASP A 458 -8.89 -21.21 -19.43
C ASP A 458 -9.31 -22.47 -18.67
N LEU A 459 -8.54 -23.57 -18.83
CA LEU A 459 -8.77 -24.80 -18.04
C LEU A 459 -8.50 -24.56 -16.53
N ILE A 460 -7.43 -23.87 -16.20
CA ILE A 460 -7.09 -23.52 -14.82
C ILE A 460 -8.19 -22.64 -14.21
N ALA A 461 -8.62 -21.58 -14.93
CA ALA A 461 -9.67 -20.69 -14.48
C ALA A 461 -11.03 -21.39 -14.30
N GLY A 462 -11.37 -22.28 -15.24
CA GLY A 462 -12.59 -23.08 -15.18
C GLY A 462 -12.60 -24.06 -14.02
N ALA A 463 -11.51 -24.78 -13.80
CA ALA A 463 -11.37 -25.70 -12.65
C ALA A 463 -11.45 -24.97 -11.32
N TYR A 464 -10.80 -23.84 -11.22
CA TYR A 464 -10.82 -23.03 -10.00
C TYR A 464 -12.20 -22.45 -9.71
N ARG A 465 -12.95 -22.04 -10.74
CA ARG A 465 -14.30 -21.53 -10.59
C ARG A 465 -15.22 -22.50 -9.84
N LEU A 466 -15.01 -23.81 -10.01
CA LEU A 466 -15.79 -24.82 -9.28
C LEU A 466 -15.60 -24.74 -7.75
N LEU A 467 -14.55 -24.04 -7.28
CA LEU A 467 -14.29 -23.82 -5.87
C LEU A 467 -14.91 -22.53 -5.33
N PHE A 468 -15.39 -21.62 -6.18
CA PHE A 468 -15.94 -20.32 -5.77
C PHE A 468 -16.98 -20.39 -4.65
N PRO A 469 -17.93 -21.34 -4.65
CA PRO A 469 -18.95 -21.42 -3.59
C PRO A 469 -18.35 -21.57 -2.19
N ALA A 470 -17.15 -22.14 -2.07
CA ALA A 470 -16.45 -22.31 -0.80
C ALA A 470 -15.66 -21.06 -0.38
N GLU A 471 -15.44 -20.11 -1.30
CA GLU A 471 -14.64 -18.92 -1.04
C GLU A 471 -15.49 -17.81 -0.43
N ARG A 472 -15.77 -17.95 0.85
CA ARG A 472 -16.50 -16.99 1.67
C ARG A 472 -15.63 -16.56 2.83
N TYR A 473 -15.30 -15.29 2.87
CA TYR A 473 -14.41 -14.70 3.85
C TYR A 473 -15.02 -13.39 4.37
N HIS A 474 -14.41 -12.84 5.41
CA HIS A 474 -14.75 -11.52 5.92
C HIS A 474 -13.51 -10.63 5.98
N ILE A 475 -13.74 -9.36 5.79
CA ILE A 475 -12.79 -8.29 6.02
C ILE A 475 -13.50 -7.18 6.79
N ARG A 476 -12.80 -6.54 7.71
CA ARG A 476 -13.34 -5.35 8.36
C ARG A 476 -13.29 -4.18 7.39
N ALA A 477 -14.38 -3.43 7.22
CA ALA A 477 -14.40 -2.23 6.37
C ALA A 477 -13.33 -1.23 6.84
N GLY A 478 -12.74 -0.50 5.90
CA GLY A 478 -11.68 0.45 6.19
C GLY A 478 -12.11 1.57 7.13
N ARG A 479 -11.37 1.78 8.20
CA ARG A 479 -11.73 2.75 9.26
C ARG A 479 -11.26 4.17 9.00
N GLY A 480 -10.29 4.38 8.10
CA GLY A 480 -9.61 5.66 7.91
C GLY A 480 -8.60 5.96 9.02
N PRO A 481 -8.57 7.19 9.57
CA PRO A 481 -7.57 7.63 10.54
C PRO A 481 -7.49 6.79 11.82
N ILE A 482 -6.32 6.74 12.42
CA ILE A 482 -6.17 6.24 13.80
C ILE A 482 -6.55 7.37 14.76
N GLN A 483 -7.45 7.08 15.70
CA GLN A 483 -7.93 8.09 16.65
C GLN A 483 -6.83 8.53 17.63
N ASP A 484 -6.84 9.80 18.00
CA ASP A 484 -5.86 10.35 18.94
C ASP A 484 -5.94 9.71 20.32
N THR A 485 -7.13 9.26 20.72
CA THR A 485 -7.35 8.54 21.97
C THR A 485 -6.63 7.19 22.00
N GLU A 486 -6.62 6.46 20.88
CA GLU A 486 -5.85 5.22 20.74
C GLU A 486 -4.34 5.51 20.81
N ILE A 487 -3.88 6.55 20.10
CA ILE A 487 -2.46 6.96 20.15
C ILE A 487 -2.05 7.33 21.58
N ARG A 488 -2.91 8.02 22.35
CA ARG A 488 -2.63 8.35 23.75
C ARG A 488 -2.53 7.10 24.63
N ALA A 489 -3.34 6.09 24.34
CA ALA A 489 -3.32 4.83 25.09
C ALA A 489 -2.06 4.01 24.85
N VAL A 490 -1.64 3.88 23.57
CA VAL A 490 -0.60 2.91 23.18
C VAL A 490 0.74 3.54 22.75
N GLY A 491 0.78 4.83 22.48
CA GLY A 491 2.00 5.49 21.99
C GLY A 491 3.16 5.41 22.98
N GLY A 492 2.90 5.58 24.29
CA GLY A 492 3.90 5.36 25.32
C GLY A 492 4.48 3.94 25.32
N PRO A 493 3.66 2.90 25.44
CA PRO A 493 4.07 1.50 25.29
C PRO A 493 4.85 1.19 24.02
N ILE A 494 4.49 1.78 22.86
CA ILE A 494 5.24 1.63 21.62
C ILE A 494 6.63 2.26 21.72
N VAL A 495 6.72 3.51 22.19
CA VAL A 495 7.99 4.24 22.33
C VAL A 495 8.92 3.56 23.35
N MET A 496 8.36 2.98 24.41
CA MET A 496 9.12 2.23 25.41
C MET A 496 9.43 0.79 24.96
N GLY A 497 8.83 0.32 23.88
CA GLY A 497 9.02 -1.04 23.35
C GLY A 497 8.23 -2.13 24.08
N GLU A 498 7.33 -1.79 25.00
CA GLU A 498 6.46 -2.75 25.69
C GLU A 498 5.44 -3.38 24.74
N ILE A 499 4.91 -2.59 23.80
CA ILE A 499 4.33 -3.10 22.55
C ILE A 499 5.51 -3.25 21.59
N PRO A 500 5.77 -4.47 21.07
CA PRO A 500 6.99 -4.74 20.31
C PRO A 500 7.15 -3.88 19.06
N GLY A 501 6.03 -3.46 18.48
CA GLY A 501 6.02 -2.54 17.35
C GLY A 501 4.71 -2.53 16.58
N VAL A 502 4.69 -1.67 15.57
CA VAL A 502 3.63 -1.61 14.56
C VAL A 502 4.14 -2.27 13.29
N VAL A 503 3.43 -3.27 12.81
CA VAL A 503 3.70 -3.93 11.54
C VAL A 503 2.68 -3.44 10.51
N ALA A 504 3.15 -2.70 9.54
CA ALA A 504 2.33 -2.16 8.47
C ALA A 504 2.45 -3.02 7.22
N THR A 505 1.38 -3.71 6.82
CA THR A 505 1.35 -4.35 5.51
C THR A 505 0.89 -3.34 4.47
N VAL A 506 1.79 -2.95 3.57
CA VAL A 506 1.58 -1.83 2.65
C VAL A 506 1.68 -2.27 1.19
N GLY A 507 0.95 -1.57 0.33
CA GLY A 507 1.05 -1.72 -1.11
C GLY A 507 0.23 -2.86 -1.70
N CYS A 508 0.71 -3.34 -2.83
CA CYS A 508 -0.03 -4.22 -3.72
C CYS A 508 0.32 -5.67 -3.47
N SER A 509 -0.59 -6.44 -2.93
CA SER A 509 -0.49 -7.92 -2.93
C SER A 509 -0.88 -8.45 -4.31
N ASN A 510 0.01 -8.30 -5.28
CA ASN A 510 -0.21 -8.73 -6.67
C ASN A 510 0.65 -9.92 -7.10
N TYR A 511 1.15 -10.65 -6.15
CA TYR A 511 1.80 -11.95 -6.35
C TYR A 511 0.76 -13.05 -6.16
N PRO A 512 0.55 -13.93 -7.14
CA PRO A 512 -0.39 -15.04 -7.01
C PRO A 512 -0.06 -15.92 -5.80
N GLY A 513 -1.05 -16.24 -4.97
CA GLY A 513 -0.84 -16.99 -3.73
C GLY A 513 -0.28 -16.19 -2.54
N SER A 514 0.05 -14.91 -2.73
CA SER A 514 0.59 -14.06 -1.66
C SER A 514 -0.34 -13.85 -0.46
N TRP A 515 -1.63 -14.11 -0.62
CA TRP A 515 -2.62 -14.03 0.44
C TRP A 515 -2.28 -14.94 1.63
N ASN A 516 -1.74 -16.14 1.35
CA ASN A 516 -1.32 -17.07 2.40
C ASN A 516 -0.07 -16.56 3.13
N ASP A 517 0.90 -16.02 2.41
CA ASP A 517 2.10 -15.45 3.01
C ASP A 517 1.77 -14.24 3.90
N VAL A 518 1.01 -13.29 3.37
CA VAL A 518 0.64 -12.06 4.10
C VAL A 518 -0.22 -12.38 5.31
N GLY A 519 -1.19 -13.32 5.16
CA GLY A 519 -2.06 -13.76 6.25
C GLY A 519 -1.28 -14.45 7.38
N SER A 520 -0.38 -15.38 7.04
CA SER A 520 0.44 -16.07 8.05
C SER A 520 1.42 -15.15 8.76
N MET A 521 2.01 -14.16 8.06
CA MET A 521 2.83 -13.12 8.69
C MET A 521 1.99 -12.28 9.66
N ALA A 522 0.81 -11.84 9.24
CA ALA A 522 -0.09 -11.07 10.09
C ALA A 522 -0.47 -11.86 11.36
N GLU A 523 -0.84 -13.12 11.22
CA GLU A 523 -1.18 -14.00 12.35
C GLU A 523 -0.01 -14.15 13.34
N GLU A 524 1.21 -14.39 12.84
CA GLU A 524 2.41 -14.53 13.69
C GLU A 524 2.63 -13.28 14.55
N PHE A 525 2.49 -12.08 13.96
CA PHE A 525 2.69 -10.83 14.69
C PHE A 525 1.54 -10.49 15.62
N LEU A 526 0.29 -10.82 15.26
CA LEU A 526 -0.85 -10.67 16.15
C LEU A 526 -0.70 -11.54 17.40
N LYS A 527 -0.29 -12.82 17.25
CA LYS A 527 0.03 -13.72 18.36
C LYS A 527 1.14 -13.18 19.27
N ARG A 528 2.11 -12.45 18.70
CA ARG A 528 3.22 -11.80 19.43
C ARG A 528 2.89 -10.41 19.94
N ARG A 529 1.62 -10.01 19.87
CA ARG A 529 1.13 -8.73 20.42
C ARG A 529 1.68 -7.48 19.71
N TYR A 530 2.11 -7.59 18.46
CA TYR A 530 2.29 -6.43 17.61
C TYR A 530 0.94 -5.82 17.24
N ILE A 531 0.94 -4.56 16.87
CA ILE A 531 -0.19 -3.93 16.20
C ILE A 531 -0.01 -4.16 14.70
N VAL A 532 -0.92 -4.88 14.07
CA VAL A 532 -0.88 -5.12 12.63
C VAL A 532 -1.84 -4.15 11.95
N VAL A 533 -1.30 -3.28 11.09
CA VAL A 533 -2.08 -2.30 10.34
C VAL A 533 -1.97 -2.59 8.86
N THR A 534 -3.08 -2.58 8.16
CA THR A 534 -3.17 -3.05 6.78
C THR A 534 -4.01 -2.12 5.92
N SER A 535 -3.78 -2.16 4.63
CA SER A 535 -4.49 -1.37 3.62
C SER A 535 -4.49 -2.05 2.25
N GLY A 536 -5.34 -1.61 1.36
CA GLY A 536 -5.33 -2.02 -0.04
C GLY A 536 -5.42 -3.52 -0.25
N CYS A 537 -4.73 -4.02 -1.27
CA CYS A 537 -4.75 -5.45 -1.61
C CYS A 537 -4.22 -6.36 -0.51
N THR A 538 -3.31 -5.88 0.36
CA THR A 538 -2.83 -6.67 1.50
C THR A 538 -3.92 -6.89 2.54
N ALA A 539 -4.80 -5.92 2.76
CA ALA A 539 -5.98 -6.09 3.63
C ALA A 539 -6.91 -7.19 3.10
N ILE A 540 -7.16 -7.20 1.79
CA ILE A 540 -7.97 -8.25 1.13
C ILE A 540 -7.29 -9.61 1.29
N SER A 541 -5.98 -9.70 1.06
CA SER A 541 -5.21 -10.93 1.21
C SER A 541 -5.30 -11.51 2.62
N ILE A 542 -5.20 -10.67 3.65
CA ILE A 542 -5.38 -11.09 5.05
C ILE A 542 -6.81 -11.57 5.30
N GLY A 543 -7.82 -10.92 4.71
CA GLY A 543 -9.22 -11.36 4.82
C GLY A 543 -9.47 -12.74 4.23
N MET A 544 -8.77 -13.10 3.15
CA MET A 544 -8.90 -14.40 2.50
C MET A 544 -8.15 -15.52 3.24
N TYR A 545 -7.24 -15.17 4.15
CA TYR A 545 -6.47 -16.16 4.90
C TYR A 545 -7.34 -16.86 5.96
N ARG A 546 -7.07 -18.15 6.16
CA ARG A 546 -7.62 -18.96 7.24
C ARG A 546 -6.49 -19.58 8.05
N ASN A 547 -6.59 -19.48 9.37
CA ASN A 547 -5.64 -20.11 10.28
C ASN A 547 -5.82 -21.63 10.32
N GLU A 548 -5.03 -22.33 11.13
CA GLU A 548 -5.08 -23.78 11.28
C GLU A 548 -6.45 -24.28 11.77
N ASN A 549 -7.22 -23.44 12.46
CA ASN A 549 -8.58 -23.77 12.91
C ASN A 549 -9.67 -23.44 11.86
N GLY A 550 -9.29 -22.91 10.70
CA GLY A 550 -10.23 -22.46 9.67
C GLY A 550 -10.86 -21.09 9.94
N GLU A 551 -10.34 -20.34 10.92
CA GLU A 551 -10.87 -19.01 11.31
C GLU A 551 -10.24 -17.89 10.49
N GLY A 552 -11.01 -16.85 10.17
CA GLY A 552 -10.51 -15.62 9.55
C GLY A 552 -9.91 -14.67 10.58
N LEU A 553 -8.82 -13.99 10.22
CA LEU A 553 -8.15 -13.10 11.17
C LEU A 553 -9.03 -11.90 11.58
N TYR A 554 -9.81 -11.34 10.67
CA TYR A 554 -10.73 -10.25 11.01
C TYR A 554 -11.91 -10.69 11.86
N ASP A 555 -12.23 -11.99 11.90
CA ASP A 555 -13.29 -12.54 12.74
C ASP A 555 -12.86 -12.67 14.20
N ILE A 556 -11.55 -12.95 14.43
CA ILE A 556 -11.02 -13.31 15.77
C ILE A 556 -10.18 -12.20 16.42
N TYR A 557 -9.60 -11.27 15.66
CA TYR A 557 -8.79 -10.19 16.21
C TYR A 557 -9.54 -8.85 16.20
N PRO A 558 -9.39 -8.03 17.26
CA PRO A 558 -10.07 -6.74 17.35
C PRO A 558 -9.53 -5.73 16.34
N GLY A 559 -10.39 -4.85 15.83
CA GLY A 559 -10.03 -3.75 14.90
C GLY A 559 -9.36 -2.55 15.56
N ARG A 560 -8.98 -2.62 16.82
CA ARG A 560 -8.39 -1.52 17.59
C ARG A 560 -6.91 -1.36 17.33
N PHE A 561 -6.44 -0.13 17.34
CA PHE A 561 -5.00 0.17 17.29
C PHE A 561 -4.39 -0.05 18.68
N ASP A 562 -4.23 -1.34 19.03
CA ASP A 562 -3.71 -1.79 20.32
C ASP A 562 -2.93 -3.12 20.13
N ALA A 563 -2.24 -3.55 21.17
CA ALA A 563 -1.42 -4.76 21.19
C ALA A 563 -2.23 -6.02 20.79
N GLY A 564 -1.90 -6.61 19.65
CA GLY A 564 -2.61 -7.75 19.06
C GLY A 564 -3.87 -7.35 18.28
N GLY A 565 -4.03 -6.07 17.93
CA GLY A 565 -5.11 -5.60 17.06
C GLY A 565 -4.76 -5.72 15.58
N LEU A 566 -5.78 -6.04 14.76
CA LEU A 566 -5.72 -6.08 13.31
C LEU A 566 -6.55 -4.94 12.72
N VAL A 567 -5.86 -3.90 12.25
CA VAL A 567 -6.45 -2.64 11.84
C VAL A 567 -6.47 -2.54 10.32
N ASN A 568 -7.63 -2.47 9.69
CA ASN A 568 -7.75 -2.10 8.29
C ASN A 568 -8.05 -0.61 8.16
N VAL A 569 -7.11 0.18 7.64
CA VAL A 569 -7.33 1.60 7.42
C VAL A 569 -8.13 1.90 6.15
N GLY A 570 -8.15 1.00 5.17
CA GLY A 570 -8.91 1.17 3.93
C GLY A 570 -8.13 0.85 2.66
N SER A 571 -8.35 1.63 1.62
CA SER A 571 -7.67 1.49 0.33
C SER A 571 -6.21 1.96 0.36
N CYS A 572 -5.54 1.97 -0.79
CA CYS A 572 -4.15 2.46 -0.88
C CYS A 572 -3.98 3.89 -0.39
N VAL A 573 -4.95 4.77 -0.64
CA VAL A 573 -4.87 6.17 -0.18
C VAL A 573 -4.89 6.28 1.35
N SER A 574 -5.46 5.30 2.04
CA SER A 574 -5.46 5.24 3.49
C SER A 574 -4.10 4.84 4.12
N ASN A 575 -3.08 4.46 3.31
CA ASN A 575 -1.72 4.19 3.83
C ASN A 575 -1.14 5.36 4.63
N ALA A 576 -1.48 6.59 4.26
CA ALA A 576 -1.06 7.77 4.98
C ALA A 576 -1.50 7.77 6.46
N HIS A 577 -2.61 7.13 6.80
CA HIS A 577 -3.05 7.00 8.20
C HIS A 577 -2.15 6.06 9.02
N ILE A 578 -1.48 5.12 8.37
CA ILE A 578 -0.53 4.21 9.03
C ILE A 578 0.72 4.99 9.45
N SER A 579 1.38 5.66 8.51
CA SER A 579 2.54 6.49 8.81
C SER A 579 2.14 7.72 9.65
N GLY A 580 0.93 8.24 9.45
CA GLY A 580 0.34 9.30 10.25
C GLY A 580 0.23 8.93 11.75
N ALA A 581 -0.01 7.67 12.08
CA ALA A 581 0.02 7.21 13.47
C ALA A 581 1.39 7.41 14.11
N ALA A 582 2.49 7.13 13.39
CA ALA A 582 3.84 7.39 13.88
C ALA A 582 4.11 8.89 14.07
N VAL A 583 3.64 9.72 13.14
CA VAL A 583 3.70 11.19 13.25
C VAL A 583 2.93 11.67 14.49
N LYS A 584 1.74 11.16 14.71
CA LYS A 584 0.93 11.48 15.91
C LYS A 584 1.63 11.06 17.20
N ILE A 585 2.29 9.90 17.24
CA ILE A 585 3.09 9.47 18.40
C ILE A 585 4.18 10.51 18.70
N ALA A 586 4.92 10.96 17.71
CA ALA A 586 5.96 11.96 17.88
C ALA A 586 5.39 13.30 18.38
N ASN A 587 4.26 13.72 17.88
CA ASN A 587 3.59 14.96 18.31
C ASN A 587 3.08 14.85 19.74
N ILE A 588 2.31 13.82 20.07
CA ILE A 588 1.63 13.67 21.36
C ILE A 588 2.62 13.40 22.50
N PHE A 589 3.56 12.48 22.30
CA PHE A 589 4.48 12.03 23.35
C PHE A 589 5.75 12.87 23.45
N ALA A 590 6.33 13.25 22.31
CA ALA A 590 7.54 14.05 22.29
C ALA A 590 7.24 15.55 22.20
N LYS A 591 5.97 15.93 22.06
CA LYS A 591 5.55 17.33 21.86
C LYS A 591 6.27 18.00 20.69
N ARG A 592 6.60 17.21 19.65
CA ARG A 592 7.16 17.74 18.43
C ARG A 592 6.07 18.47 17.67
N LYS A 593 6.33 19.72 17.28
CA LYS A 593 5.41 20.51 16.49
C LYS A 593 5.22 19.84 15.12
N LEU A 594 4.01 19.87 14.58
CA LEU A 594 3.74 19.31 13.26
C LEU A 594 4.09 20.29 12.13
N ASN A 595 3.63 21.53 12.27
CA ASN A 595 3.62 22.47 11.16
C ASN A 595 5.00 22.67 10.53
N SER A 596 5.20 22.09 9.35
CA SER A 596 6.44 22.16 8.58
C SER A 596 7.70 21.67 9.32
N ASN A 597 7.53 20.72 10.23
CA ASN A 597 8.60 20.19 11.08
C ASN A 597 8.92 18.74 10.77
N TYR A 598 9.11 18.46 9.48
CA TYR A 598 9.30 17.10 9.01
C TYR A 598 10.54 16.43 9.62
N GLU A 599 11.63 17.16 9.68
CA GLU A 599 12.95 16.64 10.06
C GLU A 599 13.01 16.15 11.51
N GLU A 600 12.49 16.92 12.48
CA GLU A 600 12.42 16.48 13.87
C GLU A 600 11.47 15.31 14.09
N ILE A 601 10.36 15.28 13.37
CA ILE A 601 9.40 14.17 13.44
C ILE A 601 10.03 12.89 12.88
N ALA A 602 10.66 12.97 11.71
CA ALA A 602 11.33 11.82 11.10
C ALA A 602 12.46 11.29 11.98
N ASP A 603 13.27 12.17 12.54
CA ASP A 603 14.34 11.82 13.47
C ASP A 603 13.80 11.10 14.71
N TYR A 604 12.74 11.63 15.31
CA TYR A 604 12.09 11.00 16.47
C TYR A 604 11.53 9.62 16.14
N VAL A 605 10.81 9.50 15.02
CA VAL A 605 10.24 8.21 14.59
C VAL A 605 11.35 7.19 14.36
N HIS A 606 12.42 7.58 13.64
CA HIS A 606 13.55 6.71 13.36
C HIS A 606 14.21 6.15 14.63
N HIS A 607 14.34 6.96 15.68
CA HIS A 607 15.05 6.56 16.89
C HIS A 607 14.18 5.96 17.99
N ARG A 608 12.85 6.17 17.95
CA ARG A 608 11.97 5.84 19.07
C ARG A 608 10.76 4.99 18.75
N VAL A 609 10.22 5.09 17.53
CA VAL A 609 8.98 4.39 17.21
C VAL A 609 9.29 3.05 16.57
N GLY A 610 9.06 1.97 17.29
CA GLY A 610 9.15 0.63 16.77
C GLY A 610 8.06 0.39 15.72
N ALA A 611 8.40 0.54 14.45
CA ALA A 611 7.49 0.31 13.33
C ALA A 611 8.26 -0.25 12.14
N VAL A 612 7.61 -1.09 11.34
CA VAL A 612 8.17 -1.65 10.11
C VAL A 612 7.06 -1.82 9.07
N GLY A 613 7.35 -1.50 7.82
CA GLY A 613 6.50 -1.78 6.68
C GLY A 613 6.87 -3.10 6.02
N ILE A 614 5.88 -3.84 5.52
CA ILE A 614 6.06 -5.03 4.70
C ILE A 614 5.36 -4.79 3.37
N ALA A 615 6.13 -4.68 2.28
CA ALA A 615 5.64 -4.65 0.91
C ALA A 615 5.81 -6.06 0.30
N TRP A 616 4.75 -6.85 0.33
CA TRP A 616 4.78 -8.25 -0.08
C TRP A 616 3.98 -8.47 -1.35
N GLY A 617 4.66 -8.92 -2.38
CA GLY A 617 4.13 -9.05 -3.71
C GLY A 617 4.97 -8.27 -4.72
N ALA A 618 4.45 -8.00 -5.91
CA ALA A 618 5.14 -7.12 -6.83
C ALA A 618 5.12 -5.68 -6.31
N MET A 619 6.29 -5.09 -6.17
CA MET A 619 6.40 -3.67 -5.83
C MET A 619 6.13 -2.85 -7.09
N SER A 620 4.90 -2.34 -7.22
CA SER A 620 4.55 -1.38 -8.27
C SER A 620 5.21 -0.02 -8.00
N GLN A 621 5.15 0.88 -8.97
CA GLN A 621 5.63 2.26 -8.78
C GLN A 621 4.92 2.94 -7.59
N LYS A 622 3.63 2.69 -7.39
CA LYS A 622 2.87 3.16 -6.23
C LYS A 622 3.44 2.60 -4.92
N ALA A 623 3.69 1.30 -4.85
CA ALA A 623 4.29 0.70 -3.67
C ALA A 623 5.71 1.23 -3.40
N ALA A 624 6.48 1.55 -4.45
CA ALA A 624 7.79 2.18 -4.30
C ALA A 624 7.68 3.59 -3.70
N ALA A 625 6.72 4.40 -4.13
CA ALA A 625 6.48 5.73 -3.58
C ALA A 625 6.02 5.66 -2.11
N ILE A 626 5.08 4.76 -1.79
CA ILE A 626 4.63 4.51 -0.41
C ILE A 626 5.83 4.11 0.47
N ALA A 627 6.65 3.16 0.02
CA ALA A 627 7.83 2.72 0.74
C ALA A 627 8.82 3.88 0.97
N ALA A 628 9.07 4.71 -0.05
CA ALA A 628 9.95 5.87 0.06
C ALA A 628 9.43 6.88 1.11
N GLY A 629 8.13 7.07 1.22
CA GLY A 629 7.52 7.90 2.26
C GLY A 629 7.68 7.32 3.66
N PHE A 630 7.58 6.00 3.81
CA PHE A 630 7.92 5.34 5.08
C PHE A 630 9.40 5.56 5.45
N TRP A 631 10.35 5.40 4.49
CA TRP A 631 11.77 5.65 4.74
C TRP A 631 12.02 7.10 5.14
N ARG A 632 11.37 8.03 4.46
CA ARG A 632 11.51 9.46 4.76
C ARG A 632 11.11 9.79 6.19
N LEU A 633 10.18 9.04 6.76
CA LEU A 633 9.77 9.12 8.17
C LEU A 633 10.61 8.26 9.12
N GLY A 634 11.64 7.57 8.63
CA GLY A 634 12.46 6.69 9.47
C GLY A 634 11.80 5.35 9.82
N ILE A 635 10.81 4.91 9.05
CA ILE A 635 10.17 3.60 9.18
C ILE A 635 10.77 2.66 8.14
N PRO A 636 11.49 1.60 8.54
CA PRO A 636 12.05 0.64 7.60
C PRO A 636 10.97 -0.18 6.89
N VAL A 637 11.27 -0.63 5.67
CA VAL A 637 10.38 -1.46 4.86
C VAL A 637 11.11 -2.73 4.42
N ILE A 638 10.42 -3.88 4.52
CA ILE A 638 10.82 -5.17 3.99
C ILE A 638 10.07 -5.42 2.69
N ALA A 639 10.77 -5.66 1.59
CA ALA A 639 10.17 -6.02 0.31
C ALA A 639 10.44 -7.48 -0.04
N GLY A 640 9.42 -8.17 -0.55
CA GLY A 640 9.47 -9.56 -0.99
C GLY A 640 8.15 -10.02 -1.61
N PRO A 641 7.99 -11.29 -2.00
CA PRO A 641 9.06 -12.23 -2.32
C PRO A 641 9.84 -11.82 -3.58
N HIS A 642 10.73 -12.66 -4.05
CA HIS A 642 11.64 -12.34 -5.15
C HIS A 642 12.62 -11.21 -4.80
N GLY A 643 13.25 -11.33 -3.63
CA GLY A 643 14.18 -10.36 -3.07
C GLY A 643 15.30 -9.99 -4.04
N ALA A 644 15.77 -10.92 -4.86
CA ALA A 644 16.76 -10.66 -5.91
C ALA A 644 16.33 -9.55 -6.87
N LYS A 645 15.06 -9.47 -7.20
CA LYS A 645 14.50 -8.40 -8.03
C LYS A 645 14.52 -7.06 -7.31
N TYR A 646 14.17 -7.04 -6.02
CA TYR A 646 14.09 -5.79 -5.25
C TYR A 646 15.47 -5.28 -4.82
N ARG A 647 16.40 -6.16 -4.41
CA ARG A 647 17.75 -5.72 -4.07
C ARG A 647 18.51 -5.12 -5.25
N ARG A 648 18.09 -5.39 -6.48
CA ARG A 648 18.56 -4.70 -7.67
C ARG A 648 18.09 -3.25 -7.75
N MET A 649 16.97 -2.95 -7.12
CA MET A 649 16.45 -1.59 -6.98
C MET A 649 16.93 -0.93 -5.69
N LEU A 650 17.23 -1.75 -4.67
CA LEU A 650 17.49 -1.30 -3.32
C LEU A 650 18.60 -2.17 -2.71
N LEU A 651 18.84 -2.10 -1.50
CA LEU A 651 20.04 -2.47 -0.79
C LEU A 651 20.15 -3.97 -0.49
N GLY A 652 21.35 -4.50 -0.43
CA GLY A 652 21.62 -5.90 -0.16
C GLY A 652 21.33 -6.31 1.29
N ARG A 653 21.22 -7.59 1.51
CA ARG A 653 21.02 -8.19 2.84
C ARG A 653 22.37 -8.37 3.56
N ARG A 654 22.37 -8.26 4.86
CA ARG A 654 23.59 -8.36 5.68
C ARG A 654 24.17 -9.77 5.75
N ASP A 655 23.33 -10.76 5.68
CA ASP A 655 23.70 -12.18 5.69
C ASP A 655 24.13 -12.73 4.33
N ARG A 656 24.14 -11.87 3.30
CA ARG A 656 24.53 -12.23 1.94
C ARG A 656 25.64 -11.30 1.45
N GLU A 657 26.85 -11.60 1.85
CA GLU A 657 28.03 -10.78 1.55
C GLU A 657 28.23 -10.55 0.04
N GLU A 658 27.84 -11.49 -0.79
CA GLU A 658 27.88 -11.36 -2.24
C GLU A 658 26.99 -10.22 -2.77
N ASP A 659 25.99 -9.81 -2.03
CA ASP A 659 25.11 -8.70 -2.39
C ASP A 659 25.70 -7.33 -2.03
N TRP A 660 26.76 -7.30 -1.24
CA TRP A 660 27.41 -6.07 -0.76
C TRP A 660 28.51 -5.57 -1.70
N PHE A 661 28.67 -6.26 -2.81
CA PHE A 661 29.49 -5.81 -3.91
C PHE A 661 28.64 -5.05 -4.92
N VAL A 662 29.04 -3.85 -5.21
CA VAL A 662 28.44 -3.02 -6.25
C VAL A 662 29.45 -2.82 -7.38
N LEU A 663 28.94 -2.60 -8.58
CA LEU A 663 29.81 -2.15 -9.65
C LEU A 663 30.15 -0.67 -9.41
N ASP A 664 31.41 -0.39 -9.24
CA ASP A 664 31.88 0.99 -9.22
C ASP A 664 31.67 1.61 -10.61
N ALA A 665 30.85 2.67 -10.66
CA ALA A 665 30.46 3.31 -11.90
C ALA A 665 31.65 3.96 -12.64
N ARG A 666 32.76 4.21 -11.93
CA ARG A 666 33.95 4.81 -12.52
C ARG A 666 34.90 3.79 -13.12
N SER A 667 35.17 2.69 -12.38
CA SER A 667 36.09 1.65 -12.81
C SER A 667 35.42 0.48 -13.51
N GLY A 668 34.12 0.27 -13.29
CA GLY A 668 33.39 -0.93 -13.71
C GLY A 668 33.76 -2.18 -12.94
N GLU A 669 34.58 -2.05 -11.91
CA GLU A 669 35.00 -3.15 -11.06
C GLU A 669 33.94 -3.44 -10.02
N ARG A 670 33.86 -4.69 -9.60
CA ARG A 670 33.02 -5.11 -8.50
C ARG A 670 33.75 -4.78 -7.19
N VAL A 671 33.26 -3.77 -6.48
CA VAL A 671 33.84 -3.31 -5.22
C VAL A 671 32.92 -3.65 -4.04
N TYR A 672 33.56 -3.99 -2.92
CA TYR A 672 32.84 -4.24 -1.68
C TYR A 672 32.33 -2.92 -1.10
N ALA A 673 31.01 -2.76 -1.05
CA ALA A 673 30.36 -1.56 -0.54
C ALA A 673 30.09 -1.61 0.96
N GLY A 674 30.28 -2.77 1.58
CA GLY A 674 29.94 -2.98 2.99
C GLY A 674 28.46 -3.17 3.24
N PRO A 675 28.08 -3.44 4.51
CA PRO A 675 26.67 -3.67 4.86
C PRO A 675 25.86 -2.44 4.60
N VAL A 676 24.86 -2.62 3.77
CA VAL A 676 23.88 -1.61 3.50
C VAL A 676 22.94 -1.51 4.70
N PRO A 677 22.46 -0.31 5.03
CA PRO A 677 21.60 -0.12 6.20
C PRO A 677 20.28 -0.84 6.04
N GLU A 678 20.18 -1.96 6.66
CA GLU A 678 18.97 -2.78 6.71
C GLU A 678 17.79 -2.06 7.37
N HIS A 679 18.06 -1.02 8.15
CA HIS A 679 17.06 -0.30 8.93
C HIS A 679 16.19 0.66 8.13
N LEU A 680 16.47 0.96 6.87
CA LEU A 680 15.58 1.74 6.02
C LEU A 680 14.90 0.87 4.99
N PHE A 681 15.65 0.00 4.34
CA PHE A 681 15.11 -0.91 3.35
C PHE A 681 15.87 -2.22 3.36
N THR A 682 15.13 -3.30 3.31
CA THR A 682 15.71 -4.63 3.17
C THR A 682 14.81 -5.49 2.29
N VAL A 683 15.33 -6.62 1.85
CA VAL A 683 14.61 -7.56 1.02
C VAL A 683 14.56 -8.93 1.68
N ALA A 684 13.50 -9.67 1.40
CA ALA A 684 13.34 -11.05 1.83
C ALA A 684 12.95 -11.92 0.63
N GLU A 685 13.55 -13.10 0.54
CA GLU A 685 13.20 -14.08 -0.48
C GLU A 685 11.98 -14.89 -0.05
N THR A 686 11.84 -15.12 1.25
CA THR A 686 10.78 -15.93 1.85
C THR A 686 10.04 -15.15 2.94
N ARG A 687 8.83 -15.59 3.23
CA ARG A 687 8.04 -15.03 4.35
C ARG A 687 8.71 -15.26 5.70
N GLU A 688 9.40 -16.38 5.87
CA GLU A 688 10.14 -16.72 7.08
C GLU A 688 11.27 -15.73 7.35
N GLU A 689 11.99 -15.35 6.29
CA GLU A 689 12.99 -14.26 6.37
C GLU A 689 12.34 -12.93 6.75
N ALA A 690 11.21 -12.60 6.12
CA ALA A 690 10.48 -11.38 6.46
C ALA A 690 10.03 -11.39 7.93
N MET A 691 9.51 -12.52 8.42
CA MET A 691 9.10 -12.68 9.82
C MET A 691 10.26 -12.46 10.79
N VAL A 692 11.45 -12.97 10.48
CA VAL A 692 12.65 -12.78 11.32
C VAL A 692 13.12 -11.32 11.32
N LEU A 693 13.03 -10.64 10.17
CA LEU A 693 13.46 -9.25 10.06
C LEU A 693 12.57 -8.26 10.82
N VAL A 694 11.28 -8.52 10.98
CA VAL A 694 10.35 -7.58 11.64
C VAL A 694 10.78 -7.21 13.07
N PRO A 695 10.99 -8.13 14.01
CA PRO A 695 11.42 -7.75 15.36
C PRO A 695 12.78 -7.07 15.37
N LYS A 696 13.71 -7.49 14.51
CA LYS A 696 15.01 -6.84 14.33
C LYS A 696 14.86 -5.38 13.93
N LEU A 697 14.04 -5.09 12.91
CA LEU A 697 13.83 -3.74 12.40
C LEU A 697 12.93 -2.87 13.29
N CYS A 698 12.16 -3.48 14.19
CA CYS A 698 11.43 -2.75 15.23
C CYS A 698 12.32 -2.31 16.41
N MET A 699 13.52 -2.86 16.55
CA MET A 699 14.46 -2.40 17.58
C MET A 699 14.94 -0.99 17.27
N ARG A 700 14.90 -0.12 18.27
CA ARG A 700 15.32 1.28 18.14
C ARG A 700 16.47 1.59 19.11
N PRO A 701 17.34 2.55 18.78
CA PRO A 701 18.46 2.95 19.67
C PRO A 701 18.00 3.26 21.10
N ASN A 702 16.85 3.87 21.23
CA ASN A 702 16.30 4.34 22.50
C ASN A 702 15.23 3.43 23.13
N ASP A 703 15.17 2.17 22.72
CA ASP A 703 14.35 1.19 23.43
C ASP A 703 14.73 1.12 24.92
N THR A 704 13.74 0.96 25.78
CA THR A 704 14.00 0.57 27.18
C THR A 704 14.66 -0.82 27.21
N VAL A 705 15.31 -1.17 28.30
CA VAL A 705 15.86 -2.51 28.51
C VAL A 705 14.77 -3.59 28.33
N LYS A 706 13.59 -3.37 28.93
CA LYS A 706 12.43 -4.27 28.79
C LYS A 706 11.98 -4.39 27.32
N GLY A 707 11.82 -3.25 26.64
CA GLY A 707 11.40 -3.24 25.24
C GLY A 707 12.40 -3.91 24.31
N ARG A 708 13.70 -3.65 24.53
CA ARG A 708 14.77 -4.32 23.78
C ARG A 708 14.75 -5.82 24.01
N SER A 709 14.63 -6.26 25.29
CA SER A 709 14.55 -7.68 25.64
C SER A 709 13.38 -8.40 24.98
N ILE A 710 12.21 -7.78 24.91
CA ILE A 710 11.02 -8.36 24.22
C ILE A 710 11.33 -8.57 22.73
N LYS A 711 11.86 -7.55 22.05
CA LYS A 711 12.16 -7.60 20.61
C LYS A 711 13.27 -8.61 20.30
N LEU A 712 14.32 -8.64 21.13
CA LEU A 712 15.38 -9.65 21.04
C LEU A 712 14.84 -11.06 21.22
N ASN A 713 13.95 -11.29 22.19
CA ASN A 713 13.31 -12.58 22.40
C ASN A 713 12.57 -13.04 21.14
N HIS A 714 11.78 -12.15 20.53
CA HIS A 714 11.05 -12.47 19.29
C HIS A 714 12.01 -12.73 18.13
N TYR A 715 13.07 -11.92 17.99
CA TYR A 715 14.06 -12.10 16.94
C TYR A 715 14.78 -13.43 17.04
N ILE A 716 15.29 -13.77 18.20
CA ILE A 716 16.02 -15.01 18.45
C ILE A 716 15.09 -16.21 18.26
N ASP A 717 13.89 -16.17 18.83
CA ASP A 717 12.91 -17.24 18.73
C ASP A 717 12.54 -17.55 17.27
N LEU A 718 12.19 -16.52 16.48
CA LEU A 718 11.87 -16.69 15.07
C LEU A 718 13.06 -17.16 14.24
N HIS A 719 14.27 -16.63 14.53
CA HIS A 719 15.48 -17.04 13.83
C HIS A 719 15.81 -18.52 14.10
N ARG A 720 15.69 -18.97 15.34
CA ARG A 720 15.87 -20.38 15.69
C ARG A 720 14.81 -21.28 15.07
N ARG A 721 13.55 -20.84 15.12
CA ARG A 721 12.41 -21.60 14.57
C ARG A 721 12.56 -21.82 13.06
N PHE A 722 12.95 -20.83 12.31
CA PHE A 722 13.00 -20.90 10.85
C PHE A 722 14.37 -21.30 10.29
N PHE A 723 15.47 -20.94 10.97
CA PHE A 723 16.82 -21.19 10.46
C PHE A 723 17.62 -22.19 11.29
N GLY A 724 17.07 -22.68 12.42
CA GLY A 724 17.69 -23.71 13.25
C GLY A 724 18.95 -23.29 14.03
N ARG A 725 19.30 -21.98 14.01
CA ARG A 725 20.52 -21.46 14.65
C ARG A 725 20.27 -20.11 15.31
N MET A 726 21.23 -19.70 16.16
CA MET A 726 21.24 -18.35 16.73
C MET A 726 21.59 -17.31 15.66
N PRO A 727 21.10 -16.07 15.80
CA PRO A 727 21.52 -14.99 14.91
C PRO A 727 23.01 -14.65 15.09
N ASP A 728 23.72 -14.45 13.99
CA ASP A 728 25.16 -14.11 14.02
C ASP A 728 25.40 -12.62 14.35
N ASP A 729 24.39 -11.78 14.30
CA ASP A 729 24.49 -10.33 14.48
C ASP A 729 24.05 -9.85 15.88
N LEU A 730 23.88 -10.74 16.83
CA LEU A 730 23.54 -10.41 18.22
C LEU A 730 24.48 -9.36 18.85
N PRO A 731 25.80 -9.36 18.59
CA PRO A 731 26.71 -8.32 19.10
C PRO A 731 26.36 -6.90 18.71
N LEU A 732 25.59 -6.72 17.62
CA LEU A 732 25.15 -5.41 17.14
C LEU A 732 23.82 -4.98 17.74
N LEU A 733 23.07 -5.91 18.30
CA LEU A 733 21.70 -5.70 18.78
C LEU A 733 21.62 -5.66 20.31
N VAL A 734 22.53 -6.35 21.00
CA VAL A 734 22.64 -6.36 22.46
C VAL A 734 23.55 -5.18 22.90
N ARG A 735 22.99 -4.25 23.66
CA ARG A 735 23.74 -3.08 24.17
C ARG A 735 24.40 -3.39 25.51
N THR A 736 23.62 -4.05 26.39
CA THR A 736 24.05 -4.44 27.72
C THR A 736 23.52 -5.85 28.04
N ARG A 737 24.11 -6.50 29.05
CA ARG A 737 23.60 -7.83 29.52
C ARG A 737 22.16 -7.78 30.02
N ALA A 738 21.66 -6.60 30.38
CA ALA A 738 20.27 -6.41 30.80
C ALA A 738 19.26 -6.49 29.64
N ASP A 739 19.70 -6.23 28.41
CA ASP A 739 18.86 -6.38 27.20
C ASP A 739 18.53 -7.86 26.89
N ILE A 740 19.35 -8.79 27.40
CA ILE A 740 19.23 -10.22 27.05
C ILE A 740 18.00 -10.84 27.72
N PRO A 741 17.14 -11.54 26.96
CA PRO A 741 15.98 -12.21 27.51
C PRO A 741 16.38 -13.23 28.61
N ILE A 742 15.71 -13.19 29.75
CA ILE A 742 16.05 -14.03 30.92
C ILE A 742 16.01 -15.52 30.55
N THR A 743 15.03 -15.94 29.75
CA THR A 743 14.84 -17.34 29.33
C THR A 743 15.93 -17.88 28.41
N MET A 744 16.72 -16.99 27.78
CA MET A 744 17.78 -17.36 26.83
C MET A 744 19.16 -16.84 27.29
N LYS A 745 19.27 -16.36 28.53
CA LYS A 745 20.41 -15.57 28.98
C LYS A 745 21.74 -16.33 28.84
N ASP A 746 21.81 -17.55 29.33
CA ASP A 746 23.07 -18.32 29.35
C ASP A 746 23.52 -18.68 27.92
N GLU A 747 22.58 -18.99 27.04
CA GLU A 747 22.85 -19.30 25.63
C GLU A 747 23.34 -18.08 24.86
N VAL A 748 22.64 -16.94 25.00
CA VAL A 748 22.99 -15.70 24.33
C VAL A 748 24.33 -15.17 24.82
N VAL A 749 24.60 -15.22 26.14
CA VAL A 749 25.88 -14.78 26.69
C VAL A 749 27.02 -15.63 26.14
N ARG A 750 26.86 -16.94 26.06
CA ARG A 750 27.88 -17.83 25.47
C ARG A 750 28.17 -17.44 24.02
N VAL A 751 27.15 -17.24 23.19
CA VAL A 751 27.32 -16.82 21.78
C VAL A 751 28.00 -15.46 21.67
N LEU A 752 27.66 -14.53 22.53
CA LEU A 752 28.28 -13.20 22.56
C LEU A 752 29.77 -13.28 23.00
N ASP A 753 30.07 -14.09 24.01
CA ASP A 753 31.46 -14.28 24.49
C ASP A 753 32.32 -14.98 23.42
N GLU A 754 31.77 -15.98 22.70
CA GLU A 754 32.45 -16.66 21.58
C GLU A 754 32.73 -15.69 20.40
N GLN A 755 31.91 -14.67 20.22
CA GLN A 755 32.08 -13.64 19.21
C GLN A 755 32.94 -12.44 19.71
N GLY A 756 33.48 -12.52 20.94
CA GLY A 756 34.30 -11.46 21.51
C GLY A 756 33.53 -10.18 21.86
N TRP A 757 32.18 -10.28 22.04
CA TRP A 757 31.40 -9.12 22.41
C TRP A 757 31.74 -8.64 23.82
N ARG A 758 31.77 -7.32 23.96
CA ARG A 758 31.91 -6.66 25.25
C ARG A 758 30.82 -5.63 25.43
N GLU A 759 30.29 -5.54 26.65
CA GLU A 759 29.34 -4.53 27.01
C GLU A 759 29.87 -3.14 26.74
N SER A 760 29.12 -2.28 26.12
CA SER A 760 29.51 -0.92 25.79
C SER A 760 29.30 -0.01 26.98
N ASP A 761 30.33 0.69 27.40
CA ASP A 761 30.26 1.78 28.40
C ASP A 761 29.75 3.10 27.80
N ARG A 762 29.42 3.11 26.50
CA ARG A 762 28.95 4.33 25.84
C ARG A 762 27.54 4.66 26.31
N PRO A 763 27.26 5.93 26.64
CA PRO A 763 25.90 6.35 26.93
C PRO A 763 24.98 6.09 25.73
N ILE A 764 23.70 5.91 26.01
CA ILE A 764 22.68 5.80 24.96
C ILE A 764 22.81 7.02 24.06
N PRO A 765 22.91 6.84 22.73
CA PRO A 765 23.07 7.96 21.80
C PRO A 765 21.96 9.00 21.96
N ASP A 766 22.27 10.26 21.70
CA ASP A 766 21.26 11.32 21.62
C ASP A 766 20.18 10.88 20.61
N PRO A 767 18.91 10.88 21.01
CA PRO A 767 17.82 10.39 20.17
C PRO A 767 17.56 11.25 18.92
N THR A 768 18.21 12.38 18.79
CA THR A 768 18.01 13.26 17.64
C THR A 768 19.25 13.35 16.75
N LEU A 769 19.02 13.28 15.43
CA LEU A 769 20.02 13.55 14.40
C LEU A 769 20.18 15.05 14.14
N LEU A 770 19.22 15.87 14.59
CA LEU A 770 19.15 17.31 14.33
C LEU A 770 19.14 18.13 15.63
N PRO A 771 20.21 18.04 16.46
CA PRO A 771 20.25 18.70 17.78
C PRO A 771 19.98 20.21 17.71
N ARG A 772 20.32 20.86 16.61
CA ARG A 772 20.11 22.29 16.39
C ARG A 772 18.62 22.67 16.33
N LEU A 773 17.77 21.79 15.76
CA LEU A 773 16.33 22.02 15.67
C LEU A 773 15.67 21.84 17.03
N VAL A 774 16.14 20.86 17.81
CA VAL A 774 15.63 20.57 19.15
C VAL A 774 15.99 21.64 20.16
N LYS A 775 17.18 22.21 20.07
CA LYS A 775 17.71 23.22 20.99
C LYS A 775 17.28 24.66 20.68
N GLY A 776 16.34 24.87 19.79
CA GLY A 776 15.76 26.19 19.51
C GLY A 776 16.71 27.19 18.89
N GLY A 777 17.54 26.75 17.97
CA GLY A 777 18.28 27.65 17.07
C GLY A 777 19.30 28.60 17.73
N LYS A 778 19.74 28.35 18.94
CA LYS A 778 20.94 29.04 19.44
C LYS A 778 22.15 28.44 18.74
N THR A 779 22.42 28.96 17.56
CA THR A 779 23.74 28.81 16.92
C THR A 779 24.78 29.42 17.87
N ALA A 780 25.74 28.63 18.21
CA ALA A 780 26.94 29.14 18.79
C ALA A 780 27.67 30.06 17.82
#